data_a815b27c08ad0c6e1a01c689d43e7b87
#
_entry.id   a815b27c08ad0c6e1a01c689d43e7b87
#
_cell.length_a   1.000
_cell.length_b   1.000
_cell.length_c   1.000
_cell.angle_alpha   90.00
_cell.angle_beta   90.00
_cell.angle_gamma   90.00
#
_symmetry.space_group_name_H-M   'P 1'
#
loop_
_entity.id
_entity.type
_entity.pdbx_description
1 polymer ?
#
loop_
_entity_poly.entity_id
_entity_poly.type
_entity_poly.pdbx_seq_one_letter_code
_entity_poly.pdbx_strand_id
1 'polypeptide(L)'
;MEHRFGLKDVIVVGLLLAIGFLTLNAMWQKDRMWEKLRSIEDEVKETRTRLEAVASDAKEATTRSKTLAEVLAARPTQAPALPSNPASAPSPAGERSAPWARPGVAVAWQPPIAYPTDPRGEAAFAEGGEFIEIFDARTPRVTPFIGTDVYARRVIDRVAEQLAVFDPKTLALRGLLADAWQYAADGTWLRVHIRPEATFADGKPVTAEDVRYTFKDYILNPLVEAPAVRSGLDYLADVTVVDEKTVEFAFHPDKVLFLNLSNTLNQNILPKHIYAAFEPAQINTSTSLLYGSGPFRLESADPTRQWDPGQDLVLVRNERYWNAAARPPLAGMRFRSVTDESSRLIAYRNGEGHMTTPTAPQFVDLQSEAGWAAANQSFNWVNMRGGYTFIGWQCGPRAGKRPTPFADKRVRQAMTMLIDRERMIAEIWNGVGTVAKGPFNPESPAADATNAPWPFDLAKAKELLAAAGWKDRDGDGQLENEAGEPFAFEATLPAGGDLYDRIASFMTAACRKAGIRCTIKSVDWSVYTEIGKARDFDAIFLGWQANAPESDVRQMFHSDSIKAGGDNFVQWSSPEADRLIELGRRTLVDGERMKVWHQLERVLHDEQPYTFLRVAPWLRVVKKTVGNVHPYKTGLEPWEFFLPSGGAASATPGG
;
A
#
# COMPACT_ATOMS: atom_id res chain seq x y z
N MET A 1 43.67 -71.13 -2.28
CA MET A 1 42.23 -70.98 -1.97
C MET A 1 41.80 -69.58 -2.43
N GLU A 2 41.19 -69.51 -3.60
CA GLU A 2 40.65 -68.24 -4.10
C GLU A 2 39.29 -67.96 -3.43
N HIS A 3 39.23 -66.93 -2.59
CA HIS A 3 37.99 -66.45 -2.07
C HIS A 3 37.19 -65.76 -3.21
N ARG A 4 36.23 -66.51 -3.77
CA ARG A 4 35.27 -65.90 -4.72
C ARG A 4 34.30 -64.99 -3.95
N PHE A 5 34.32 -63.71 -4.28
CA PHE A 5 33.36 -62.73 -3.81
C PHE A 5 31.93 -63.22 -4.15
N GLY A 6 31.13 -63.50 -3.15
CA GLY A 6 29.80 -64.08 -3.31
C GLY A 6 28.71 -63.03 -3.04
N LEU A 7 27.47 -63.35 -3.39
CA LEU A 7 26.27 -62.43 -3.18
C LEU A 7 26.17 -61.96 -1.73
N LYS A 8 26.59 -62.72 -0.75
CA LYS A 8 26.60 -62.34 0.68
C LYS A 8 27.56 -61.17 0.95
N ASP A 9 28.70 -61.13 0.29
CA ASP A 9 29.71 -60.09 0.50
C ASP A 9 29.24 -58.79 -0.12
N VAL A 10 28.52 -58.84 -1.24
CA VAL A 10 27.86 -57.64 -1.86
C VAL A 10 26.78 -57.07 -0.95
N ILE A 11 25.97 -57.94 -0.32
CA ILE A 11 24.91 -57.50 0.62
C ILE A 11 25.54 -56.86 1.87
N VAL A 12 26.59 -57.43 2.42
CA VAL A 12 27.28 -56.88 3.61
C VAL A 12 27.94 -55.55 3.29
N VAL A 13 28.58 -55.38 2.15
CA VAL A 13 29.17 -54.12 1.71
C VAL A 13 28.07 -53.08 1.47
N GLY A 14 26.94 -53.45 0.85
CA GLY A 14 25.80 -52.58 0.65
C GLY A 14 25.17 -52.08 1.97
N LEU A 15 25.04 -52.96 2.96
CA LEU A 15 24.57 -52.63 4.29
C LEU A 15 25.52 -51.67 5.05
N LEU A 16 26.83 -51.93 4.96
CA LEU A 16 27.83 -51.05 5.59
C LEU A 16 27.86 -49.66 4.96
N LEU A 17 27.69 -49.55 3.63
CA LEU A 17 27.58 -48.28 2.93
C LEU A 17 26.29 -47.54 3.31
N ALA A 18 25.16 -48.22 3.44
CA ALA A 18 23.91 -47.65 3.88
C ALA A 18 23.97 -47.13 5.34
N ILE A 19 24.59 -47.89 6.24
CA ILE A 19 24.81 -47.46 7.63
C ILE A 19 25.76 -46.25 7.67
N GLY A 20 26.83 -46.25 6.87
CA GLY A 20 27.75 -45.12 6.75
C GLY A 20 27.06 -43.86 6.24
N PHE A 21 26.17 -44.00 5.25
CA PHE A 21 25.38 -42.87 4.73
C PHE A 21 24.37 -42.33 5.77
N LEU A 22 23.70 -43.22 6.50
CA LEU A 22 22.75 -42.83 7.56
C LEU A 22 23.45 -42.11 8.73
N THR A 23 24.65 -42.59 9.12
CA THR A 23 25.43 -41.94 10.19
C THR A 23 25.96 -40.56 9.76
N LEU A 24 26.45 -40.43 8.52
CA LEU A 24 26.86 -39.14 7.96
C LEU A 24 25.69 -38.14 7.89
N ASN A 25 24.53 -38.60 7.47
CA ASN A 25 23.32 -37.76 7.42
C ASN A 25 22.85 -37.35 8.83
N ALA A 26 22.91 -38.23 9.80
CA ALA A 26 22.60 -37.92 11.20
C ALA A 26 23.59 -36.91 11.82
N MET A 27 24.87 -37.01 11.51
CA MET A 27 25.88 -36.02 11.91
C MET A 27 25.62 -34.65 11.28
N TRP A 28 25.32 -34.61 9.99
CA TRP A 28 25.01 -33.37 9.28
C TRP A 28 23.73 -32.67 9.79
N GLN A 29 22.69 -33.44 10.13
CA GLN A 29 21.50 -32.94 10.79
C GLN A 29 21.78 -32.38 12.20
N LYS A 30 22.68 -33.06 12.95
CA LYS A 30 23.12 -32.58 14.27
C LYS A 30 23.87 -31.26 14.18
N ASP A 31 24.77 -31.10 13.22
CA ASP A 31 25.52 -29.85 13.02
C ASP A 31 24.59 -28.68 12.64
N ARG A 32 23.62 -28.90 11.75
CA ARG A 32 22.58 -27.90 11.43
C ARG A 32 21.73 -27.54 12.63
N MET A 33 21.43 -28.46 13.51
CA MET A 33 20.66 -28.19 14.73
C MET A 33 21.48 -27.34 15.71
N TRP A 34 22.79 -27.59 15.82
CA TRP A 34 23.68 -26.78 16.64
C TRP A 34 23.88 -25.36 16.09
N GLU A 35 23.92 -25.18 14.77
CA GLU A 35 23.95 -23.86 14.15
C GLU A 35 22.66 -23.06 14.44
N LYS A 36 21.51 -23.72 14.32
CA LYS A 36 20.22 -23.09 14.67
C LYS A 36 20.12 -22.74 16.16
N LEU A 37 20.62 -23.60 17.05
CA LEU A 37 20.63 -23.32 18.48
C LEU A 37 21.50 -22.11 18.83
N ARG A 38 22.68 -21.98 18.23
CA ARG A 38 23.53 -20.79 18.38
C ARG A 38 22.86 -19.53 17.86
N SER A 39 22.21 -19.59 16.68
CA SER A 39 21.46 -18.48 16.14
C SER A 39 20.34 -18.00 17.06
N ILE A 40 19.60 -18.93 17.68
CA ILE A 40 18.55 -18.61 18.66
C ILE A 40 19.16 -18.02 19.94
N GLU A 41 20.29 -18.54 20.40
CA GLU A 41 20.98 -18.00 21.58
C GLU A 41 21.47 -16.57 21.37
N ASP A 42 21.98 -16.26 20.17
CA ASP A 42 22.39 -14.92 19.79
C ASP A 42 21.19 -13.96 19.66
N GLU A 43 20.06 -14.39 19.07
CA GLU A 43 18.81 -13.62 19.02
C GLU A 43 18.24 -13.34 20.42
N VAL A 44 18.25 -14.31 21.32
CA VAL A 44 17.80 -14.14 22.70
C VAL A 44 18.68 -13.13 23.45
N LYS A 45 19.99 -13.18 23.24
CA LYS A 45 20.94 -12.24 23.83
C LYS A 45 20.74 -10.83 23.30
N GLU A 46 20.54 -10.69 21.99
CA GLU A 46 20.24 -9.38 21.38
C GLU A 46 18.91 -8.82 21.84
N THR A 47 17.87 -9.66 21.94
CA THR A 47 16.54 -9.25 22.44
C THR A 47 16.62 -8.80 23.90
N ARG A 48 17.40 -9.47 24.71
CA ARG A 48 17.64 -9.07 26.11
C ARG A 48 18.33 -7.71 26.19
N THR A 49 19.35 -7.45 25.37
CA THR A 49 20.05 -6.16 25.32
C THR A 49 19.10 -5.04 24.87
N ARG A 50 18.22 -5.31 23.89
CA ARG A 50 17.18 -4.34 23.45
C ARG A 50 16.16 -4.05 24.56
N LEU A 51 15.75 -5.05 25.34
CA LEU A 51 14.85 -4.87 26.49
C LEU A 51 15.48 -4.02 27.60
N GLU A 52 16.76 -4.20 27.86
CA GLU A 52 17.50 -3.40 28.84
C GLU A 52 17.64 -1.93 28.39
N ALA A 53 17.86 -1.69 27.09
CA ALA A 53 17.87 -0.35 26.49
C ALA A 53 16.50 0.33 26.58
N VAL A 54 15.42 -0.36 26.22
CA VAL A 54 14.03 0.15 26.33
C VAL A 54 13.66 0.46 27.78
N ALA A 55 14.08 -0.35 28.74
CA ALA A 55 13.85 -0.09 30.16
C ALA A 55 14.62 1.16 30.67
N SER A 56 15.80 1.41 30.13
CA SER A 56 16.59 2.63 30.38
C SER A 56 15.91 3.87 29.81
N ASP A 57 15.47 3.80 28.54
CA ASP A 57 14.79 4.89 27.84
C ASP A 57 13.44 5.24 28.51
N ALA A 58 12.70 4.24 28.97
CA ALA A 58 11.44 4.43 29.70
C ALA A 58 11.66 5.17 31.05
N LYS A 59 12.77 4.89 31.74
CA LYS A 59 13.16 5.57 32.97
C LYS A 59 13.52 7.04 32.71
N GLU A 60 14.23 7.31 31.62
CA GLU A 60 14.60 8.67 31.21
C GLU A 60 13.39 9.48 30.74
N ALA A 61 12.46 8.86 29.98
CA ALA A 61 11.19 9.45 29.56
C ALA A 61 10.30 9.81 30.76
N THR A 62 10.26 8.96 31.78
CA THR A 62 9.50 9.24 33.02
C THR A 62 10.08 10.44 33.78
N THR A 63 11.39 10.59 33.79
CA THR A 63 12.07 11.74 34.40
C THR A 63 11.81 13.03 33.64
N ARG A 64 11.88 13.00 32.31
CA ARG A 64 11.55 14.15 31.43
C ARG A 64 10.08 14.56 31.52
N SER A 65 9.16 13.60 31.64
CA SER A 65 7.72 13.87 31.81
C SER A 65 7.43 14.60 33.11
N LYS A 66 8.12 14.26 34.21
CA LYS A 66 7.97 14.99 35.49
C LYS A 66 8.45 16.44 35.37
N THR A 67 9.60 16.67 34.74
CA THR A 67 10.15 18.01 34.54
C THR A 67 9.26 18.85 33.60
N LEU A 68 8.64 18.24 32.58
CA LEU A 68 7.72 18.93 31.66
C LEU A 68 6.39 19.31 32.36
N ALA A 69 5.88 18.44 33.23
CA ALA A 69 4.68 18.72 34.02
C ALA A 69 4.89 19.91 35.00
N GLU A 70 6.08 20.04 35.58
CA GLU A 70 6.45 21.18 36.42
C GLU A 70 6.59 22.49 35.62
N VAL A 71 7.10 22.44 34.39
CA VAL A 71 7.21 23.61 33.50
C VAL A 71 5.84 24.03 32.95
N LEU A 72 4.93 23.11 32.68
CA LEU A 72 3.58 23.40 32.19
C LEU A 72 2.65 23.96 33.29
N ALA A 73 2.88 23.59 34.53
CA ALA A 73 2.13 24.12 35.70
C ALA A 73 2.46 25.60 36.01
N ALA A 74 3.55 26.15 35.44
CA ALA A 74 4.03 27.51 35.66
C ALA A 74 3.59 28.55 34.59
N ARG A 75 2.75 28.20 33.61
CA ARG A 75 2.29 29.14 32.56
C ARG A 75 0.88 29.68 32.85
N PRO A 76 0.65 31.01 32.78
CA PRO A 76 -0.68 31.57 32.92
C PRO A 76 -1.53 31.33 31.67
N THR A 77 -2.76 30.88 31.89
CA THR A 77 -3.80 30.60 30.89
C THR A 77 -4.29 31.87 30.22
N GLN A 78 -3.87 32.12 28.99
CA GLN A 78 -4.65 32.89 28.02
C GLN A 78 -4.45 32.27 26.64
N ALA A 79 -5.45 31.51 26.18
CA ALA A 79 -5.52 31.01 24.82
C ALA A 79 -6.30 31.99 23.95
N PRO A 80 -5.79 32.40 22.78
CA PRO A 80 -6.61 33.12 21.79
C PRO A 80 -7.56 32.12 21.13
N ALA A 81 -8.82 32.56 20.96
CA ALA A 81 -9.85 31.82 20.23
C ALA A 81 -9.41 31.60 18.78
N LEU A 82 -9.32 30.35 18.36
CA LEU A 82 -9.05 29.94 16.98
C LEU A 82 -10.34 30.04 16.14
N PRO A 83 -10.25 30.44 14.86
CA PRO A 83 -11.40 30.54 13.98
C PRO A 83 -11.92 29.12 13.64
N SER A 84 -13.25 29.01 13.63
CA SER A 84 -14.00 27.82 13.27
C SER A 84 -13.70 27.34 11.84
N ASN A 85 -13.52 26.05 11.72
CA ASN A 85 -13.22 25.30 10.49
C ASN A 85 -14.36 25.44 9.44
N PRO A 86 -14.11 25.88 8.20
CA PRO A 86 -15.08 25.83 7.13
C PRO A 86 -14.87 24.61 6.24
N ALA A 87 -15.25 23.43 6.70
CA ALA A 87 -15.27 22.25 5.85
C ALA A 87 -16.49 21.39 6.14
N SER A 88 -17.62 21.88 5.72
CA SER A 88 -18.79 21.17 5.21
C SER A 88 -19.90 22.19 4.99
N ALA A 89 -20.37 22.30 3.75
CA ALA A 89 -21.53 23.11 3.42
C ALA A 89 -22.73 22.69 4.30
N PRO A 90 -23.50 23.62 4.86
CA PRO A 90 -24.63 23.26 5.70
C PRO A 90 -25.74 22.66 4.83
N SER A 91 -26.09 21.41 5.10
CA SER A 91 -27.41 20.89 4.71
C SER A 91 -28.50 21.64 5.47
N PRO A 92 -29.68 21.89 4.88
CA PRO A 92 -30.79 22.58 5.55
C PRO A 92 -31.29 21.70 6.70
N ALA A 93 -31.04 22.16 7.90
CA ALA A 93 -31.29 21.44 9.13
C ALA A 93 -32.69 21.68 9.68
N GLY A 94 -33.47 20.62 9.74
CA GLY A 94 -34.21 20.35 10.97
C GLY A 94 -33.19 19.80 11.97
N GLU A 95 -33.18 20.30 13.22
CA GLU A 95 -32.29 19.78 14.26
C GLU A 95 -32.48 18.28 14.44
N ARG A 96 -31.54 17.46 13.90
CA ARG A 96 -31.54 16.02 14.17
C ARG A 96 -31.13 15.85 15.63
N SER A 97 -32.00 15.23 16.42
CA SER A 97 -31.67 14.87 17.80
C SER A 97 -30.51 13.88 17.81
N ALA A 98 -29.47 14.20 18.57
CA ALA A 98 -28.29 13.36 18.73
C ALA A 98 -28.02 13.11 20.23
N PRO A 99 -28.88 12.34 20.94
CA PRO A 99 -28.74 12.09 22.38
C PRO A 99 -27.45 11.34 22.73
N TRP A 100 -26.87 10.66 21.76
CA TRP A 100 -25.58 9.97 21.85
C TRP A 100 -24.37 10.91 21.80
N ALA A 101 -24.56 12.15 21.31
CA ALA A 101 -23.46 13.09 21.07
C ALA A 101 -22.94 13.71 22.35
N ARG A 102 -21.64 14.00 22.41
CA ARG A 102 -21.04 14.81 23.48
C ARG A 102 -21.45 16.27 23.32
N PRO A 103 -21.93 16.93 24.38
CA PRO A 103 -22.28 18.34 24.33
C PRO A 103 -21.12 19.23 23.90
N GLY A 104 -21.42 20.26 23.10
CA GLY A 104 -20.43 21.27 22.68
C GLY A 104 -19.49 20.86 21.55
N VAL A 105 -19.60 19.63 21.03
CA VAL A 105 -18.83 19.17 19.87
C VAL A 105 -19.78 18.97 18.69
N ALA A 106 -19.42 19.56 17.53
CA ALA A 106 -20.23 19.46 16.32
C ALA A 106 -20.35 18.00 15.83
N VAL A 107 -21.55 17.64 15.35
CA VAL A 107 -21.83 16.32 14.77
C VAL A 107 -21.66 16.41 13.25
N ALA A 108 -20.77 15.60 12.70
CA ALA A 108 -20.57 15.46 11.27
C ALA A 108 -21.56 14.43 10.70
N TRP A 109 -22.77 14.89 10.35
CA TRP A 109 -23.80 14.07 9.75
C TRP A 109 -23.42 13.63 8.34
N GLN A 110 -23.65 12.34 8.01
CA GLN A 110 -23.33 11.73 6.74
C GLN A 110 -24.61 11.37 5.97
N PRO A 111 -24.72 11.73 4.69
CA PRO A 111 -25.84 11.29 3.87
C PRO A 111 -25.77 9.76 3.64
N PRO A 112 -26.89 9.12 3.27
CA PRO A 112 -26.84 7.75 2.77
C PRO A 112 -25.92 7.64 1.55
N ILE A 113 -25.20 6.53 1.42
CA ILE A 113 -24.39 6.26 0.24
C ILE A 113 -25.33 5.90 -0.92
N ALA A 114 -25.12 6.60 -2.03
CA ALA A 114 -25.71 6.30 -3.33
C ALA A 114 -24.60 5.92 -4.31
N TYR A 115 -24.99 5.44 -5.47
CA TYR A 115 -24.03 5.22 -6.56
C TYR A 115 -23.26 6.48 -6.88
N PRO A 116 -21.95 6.40 -7.12
CA PRO A 116 -21.17 7.52 -7.65
C PRO A 116 -21.74 8.04 -8.97
N THR A 117 -22.18 7.11 -9.83
CA THR A 117 -22.97 7.38 -11.03
C THR A 117 -24.12 6.37 -11.08
N ASP A 118 -25.36 6.85 -11.04
CA ASP A 118 -26.52 5.97 -10.98
C ASP A 118 -26.76 5.27 -12.33
N PRO A 119 -26.63 3.93 -12.42
CA PRO A 119 -26.80 3.20 -13.66
C PRO A 119 -28.25 3.13 -14.14
N ARG A 120 -29.22 3.36 -13.24
CA ARG A 120 -30.67 3.18 -13.52
C ARG A 120 -31.21 4.17 -14.55
N GLY A 121 -30.48 5.25 -14.82
CA GLY A 121 -30.81 6.21 -15.87
C GLY A 121 -30.37 5.79 -17.28
N GLU A 122 -29.57 4.75 -17.43
CA GLU A 122 -29.11 4.29 -18.74
C GLU A 122 -30.17 3.49 -19.48
N ALA A 123 -30.36 3.74 -20.79
CA ALA A 123 -31.40 3.09 -21.60
C ALA A 123 -31.23 1.55 -21.69
N ALA A 124 -30.00 1.06 -21.56
CA ALA A 124 -29.67 -0.35 -21.61
C ALA A 124 -29.60 -1.00 -20.22
N PHE A 125 -29.98 -0.27 -19.17
CA PHE A 125 -29.90 -0.77 -17.78
C PHE A 125 -30.69 -2.07 -17.62
N ALA A 126 -30.08 -3.06 -16.96
CA ALA A 126 -30.71 -4.30 -16.57
C ALA A 126 -30.12 -4.80 -15.26
N GLU A 127 -30.94 -5.47 -14.45
CA GLU A 127 -30.49 -6.20 -13.28
C GLU A 127 -30.19 -7.66 -13.64
N GLY A 128 -29.18 -8.24 -13.02
CA GLY A 128 -28.77 -9.63 -13.20
C GLY A 128 -27.41 -9.79 -13.85
N GLY A 129 -27.11 -11.01 -14.24
CA GLY A 129 -25.83 -11.36 -14.85
C GLY A 129 -24.67 -11.46 -13.86
N GLU A 130 -23.62 -12.15 -14.26
CA GLU A 130 -22.38 -12.32 -13.50
C GLU A 130 -21.24 -11.53 -14.18
N PHE A 131 -20.64 -10.59 -13.48
CA PHE A 131 -19.47 -9.87 -13.95
C PHE A 131 -18.21 -10.68 -13.67
N ILE A 132 -17.38 -10.92 -14.69
CA ILE A 132 -16.14 -11.71 -14.55
C ILE A 132 -14.93 -10.79 -14.72
N GLU A 133 -14.10 -10.72 -13.69
CA GLU A 133 -12.80 -10.05 -13.74
C GLU A 133 -11.68 -11.06 -13.76
N ILE A 134 -10.72 -10.90 -14.70
CA ILE A 134 -9.54 -11.75 -14.78
C ILE A 134 -8.39 -11.05 -14.05
N PHE A 135 -7.99 -11.62 -12.90
CA PHE A 135 -6.85 -11.17 -12.09
C PHE A 135 -5.52 -11.63 -12.69
N ASP A 136 -4.51 -10.82 -12.55
CA ASP A 136 -3.12 -11.08 -12.96
C ASP A 136 -2.28 -11.75 -11.86
N ALA A 137 -2.85 -11.96 -10.66
CA ALA A 137 -2.23 -12.71 -9.59
C ALA A 137 -3.26 -13.55 -8.84
N ARG A 138 -2.77 -14.52 -8.09
CA ARG A 138 -3.58 -15.36 -7.20
C ARG A 138 -3.55 -14.78 -5.79
N THR A 139 -4.72 -14.69 -5.15
CA THR A 139 -4.77 -14.45 -3.71
C THR A 139 -4.76 -15.78 -2.96
N PRO A 140 -3.99 -15.91 -1.88
CA PRO A 140 -3.95 -17.15 -1.08
C PRO A 140 -5.13 -17.24 -0.10
N ARG A 141 -5.75 -16.12 0.27
CA ARG A 141 -6.83 -16.05 1.26
C ARG A 141 -7.62 -14.76 1.17
N VAL A 142 -8.88 -14.81 1.61
CA VAL A 142 -9.78 -13.64 1.72
C VAL A 142 -10.33 -13.47 3.14
N THR A 143 -9.66 -14.01 4.15
CA THR A 143 -10.01 -13.77 5.56
C THR A 143 -9.62 -12.33 5.94
N PRO A 144 -10.55 -11.50 6.46
CA PRO A 144 -10.28 -10.10 6.77
C PRO A 144 -9.09 -9.91 7.71
N PHE A 145 -8.28 -8.87 7.46
CA PHE A 145 -7.08 -8.48 8.19
C PHE A 145 -5.89 -9.44 8.09
N ILE A 146 -6.11 -10.70 7.68
CA ILE A 146 -5.07 -11.69 7.43
C ILE A 146 -4.74 -11.78 5.94
N GLY A 147 -5.76 -11.74 5.06
CA GLY A 147 -5.59 -11.53 3.62
C GLY A 147 -5.28 -10.06 3.33
N THR A 148 -4.01 -9.71 3.17
CA THR A 148 -3.57 -8.30 3.08
C THR A 148 -3.18 -7.88 1.67
N ASP A 149 -3.14 -8.81 0.70
CA ASP A 149 -2.83 -8.48 -0.68
C ASP A 149 -3.96 -7.68 -1.36
N VAL A 150 -3.63 -6.99 -2.44
CA VAL A 150 -4.56 -6.08 -3.13
C VAL A 150 -5.77 -6.81 -3.73
N TYR A 151 -5.64 -8.07 -4.13
CA TYR A 151 -6.73 -8.86 -4.71
C TYR A 151 -7.69 -9.35 -3.63
N ALA A 152 -7.15 -9.83 -2.50
CA ALA A 152 -7.94 -10.17 -1.31
C ALA A 152 -8.77 -8.97 -0.85
N ARG A 153 -8.16 -7.79 -0.72
CA ARG A 153 -8.87 -6.57 -0.30
C ARG A 153 -10.00 -6.18 -1.24
N ARG A 154 -9.81 -6.33 -2.56
CA ARG A 154 -10.87 -6.05 -3.55
C ARG A 154 -12.11 -6.93 -3.37
N VAL A 155 -11.93 -8.15 -2.88
CA VAL A 155 -13.01 -9.08 -2.56
C VAL A 155 -13.59 -8.77 -1.18
N ILE A 156 -12.74 -8.62 -0.16
CA ILE A 156 -13.15 -8.35 1.22
C ILE A 156 -14.02 -7.10 1.29
N ASP A 157 -13.62 -6.01 0.63
CA ASP A 157 -14.32 -4.73 0.64
C ASP A 157 -15.72 -4.79 -0.04
N ARG A 158 -16.04 -5.86 -0.79
CA ARG A 158 -17.38 -6.10 -1.35
C ARG A 158 -18.30 -6.87 -0.39
N VAL A 159 -17.72 -7.53 0.60
CA VAL A 159 -18.48 -8.39 1.54
C VAL A 159 -18.53 -7.79 2.94
N ALA A 160 -17.44 -7.18 3.41
CA ALA A 160 -17.36 -6.55 4.72
C ALA A 160 -17.17 -5.04 4.57
N GLU A 161 -18.16 -4.27 5.06
CA GLU A 161 -18.15 -2.81 4.95
C GLU A 161 -17.40 -2.16 6.11
N GLN A 162 -16.98 -0.91 5.86
CA GLN A 162 -16.29 -0.04 6.81
C GLN A 162 -17.28 0.97 7.44
N LEU A 163 -16.88 1.62 8.54
CA LEU A 163 -17.65 2.73 9.11
C LEU A 163 -17.73 3.91 8.13
N ALA A 164 -16.62 4.23 7.48
CA ALA A 164 -16.56 5.23 6.42
C ALA A 164 -15.59 4.80 5.32
N VAL A 165 -15.79 5.36 4.12
CA VAL A 165 -14.99 5.12 2.91
C VAL A 165 -14.60 6.43 2.25
N PHE A 166 -13.62 6.41 1.35
CA PHE A 166 -13.31 7.56 0.54
C PHE A 166 -14.30 7.71 -0.61
N ASP A 167 -14.81 8.92 -0.79
CA ASP A 167 -15.68 9.24 -1.92
C ASP A 167 -14.93 9.09 -3.25
N PRO A 168 -15.46 8.34 -4.23
CA PRO A 168 -14.73 8.04 -5.46
C PRO A 168 -14.35 9.25 -6.29
N LYS A 169 -15.12 10.33 -6.23
CA LYS A 169 -14.90 11.53 -7.04
C LYS A 169 -14.03 12.57 -6.33
N THR A 170 -14.23 12.74 -5.02
CA THR A 170 -13.62 13.83 -4.25
C THR A 170 -12.46 13.39 -3.36
N LEU A 171 -12.38 12.10 -3.04
CA LEU A 171 -11.50 11.50 -2.02
C LEU A 171 -11.78 11.99 -0.59
N ALA A 172 -12.88 12.71 -0.36
CA ALA A 172 -13.32 13.05 0.98
C ALA A 172 -13.82 11.79 1.71
N LEU A 173 -13.60 11.74 3.02
CA LEU A 173 -14.12 10.66 3.86
C LEU A 173 -15.63 10.81 4.00
N ARG A 174 -16.40 9.76 3.69
CA ARG A 174 -17.87 9.72 3.83
C ARG A 174 -18.34 8.46 4.54
N GLY A 175 -19.39 8.61 5.38
CA GLY A 175 -19.93 7.53 6.18
C GLY A 175 -20.59 6.44 5.32
N LEU A 176 -20.21 5.18 5.56
CA LEU A 176 -20.85 3.98 4.99
C LEU A 176 -21.77 3.34 6.05
N LEU A 177 -21.24 2.54 6.97
CA LEU A 177 -22.01 2.05 8.13
C LEU A 177 -22.29 3.15 9.16
N ALA A 178 -21.46 4.19 9.21
CA ALA A 178 -21.70 5.35 10.06
C ALA A 178 -22.60 6.38 9.37
N ASP A 179 -23.62 6.89 10.08
CA ASP A 179 -24.43 8.04 9.63
C ASP A 179 -23.97 9.35 10.26
N ALA A 180 -23.16 9.30 11.29
CA ALA A 180 -22.57 10.48 11.92
C ALA A 180 -21.36 10.14 12.77
N TRP A 181 -20.53 11.16 13.02
CA TRP A 181 -19.48 11.09 14.03
C TRP A 181 -19.17 12.44 14.64
N GLN A 182 -18.51 12.41 15.79
CA GLN A 182 -17.84 13.54 16.41
C GLN A 182 -16.37 13.21 16.57
N TYR A 183 -15.50 14.11 16.15
CA TYR A 183 -14.06 13.99 16.34
C TYR A 183 -13.55 15.15 17.20
N ALA A 184 -12.79 14.82 18.22
CA ALA A 184 -12.23 15.83 19.12
C ALA A 184 -11.33 16.81 18.36
N ALA A 185 -11.37 18.09 18.71
CA ALA A 185 -10.52 19.11 18.08
C ALA A 185 -9.02 18.84 18.31
N ASP A 186 -8.69 18.20 19.44
CA ASP A 186 -7.33 17.76 19.79
C ASP A 186 -7.00 16.34 19.28
N GLY A 187 -7.96 15.69 18.61
CA GLY A 187 -7.79 14.35 18.04
C GLY A 187 -7.72 13.21 19.06
N THR A 188 -8.06 13.43 20.34
CA THR A 188 -7.89 12.43 21.39
C THR A 188 -9.02 11.42 21.48
N TRP A 189 -10.15 11.65 20.84
CA TRP A 189 -11.28 10.72 20.79
C TRP A 189 -12.12 10.90 19.53
N LEU A 190 -12.78 9.80 19.16
CA LEU A 190 -13.74 9.72 18.05
C LEU A 190 -14.99 8.99 18.53
N ARG A 191 -16.17 9.58 18.42
CA ARG A 191 -17.45 8.94 18.68
C ARG A 191 -18.20 8.75 17.38
N VAL A 192 -18.66 7.54 17.11
CA VAL A 192 -19.29 7.15 15.82
C VAL A 192 -20.68 6.59 16.11
N HIS A 193 -21.66 7.08 15.37
CA HIS A 193 -23.01 6.54 15.35
C HIS A 193 -23.22 5.69 14.10
N ILE A 194 -23.72 4.46 14.29
CA ILE A 194 -23.97 3.46 13.25
C ILE A 194 -25.40 3.64 12.74
N ARG A 195 -25.59 3.55 11.44
CA ARG A 195 -26.91 3.62 10.80
C ARG A 195 -27.87 2.62 11.45
N PRO A 196 -29.05 3.08 11.88
CA PRO A 196 -30.05 2.18 12.47
C PRO A 196 -30.46 1.04 11.54
N GLU A 197 -30.53 1.30 10.23
CA GLU A 197 -30.93 0.36 9.17
C GLU A 197 -29.84 -0.63 8.77
N ALA A 198 -28.56 -0.41 9.17
CA ALA A 198 -27.46 -1.28 8.77
C ALA A 198 -27.60 -2.69 9.37
N THR A 199 -27.57 -3.69 8.47
CA THR A 199 -27.63 -5.12 8.83
C THR A 199 -26.54 -5.92 8.13
N PHE A 200 -26.12 -7.01 8.75
CA PHE A 200 -25.31 -8.04 8.09
C PHE A 200 -26.12 -8.84 7.07
N ALA A 201 -25.44 -9.62 6.23
CA ALA A 201 -26.09 -10.42 5.18
C ALA A 201 -27.09 -11.47 5.71
N ASP A 202 -26.98 -11.88 6.97
CA ASP A 202 -27.96 -12.76 7.65
C ASP A 202 -29.18 -12.01 8.20
N GLY A 203 -29.20 -10.68 8.10
CA GLY A 203 -30.28 -9.80 8.55
C GLY A 203 -30.16 -9.32 9.99
N LYS A 204 -29.13 -9.71 10.74
CA LYS A 204 -28.88 -9.18 12.07
C LYS A 204 -28.35 -7.74 12.02
N PRO A 205 -28.73 -6.85 12.96
CA PRO A 205 -28.29 -5.48 12.97
C PRO A 205 -26.78 -5.38 13.19
N VAL A 206 -26.13 -4.41 12.54
CA VAL A 206 -24.77 -4.00 12.87
C VAL A 206 -24.83 -3.14 14.11
N THR A 207 -24.05 -3.49 15.14
CA THR A 207 -24.07 -2.85 16.46
C THR A 207 -22.71 -2.27 16.85
N ALA A 208 -22.70 -1.39 17.84
CA ALA A 208 -21.48 -0.88 18.46
C ALA A 208 -20.60 -2.01 19.06
N GLU A 209 -21.23 -3.11 19.48
CA GLU A 209 -20.51 -4.28 19.99
C GLU A 209 -19.76 -5.05 18.90
N ASP A 210 -20.26 -5.07 17.65
CA ASP A 210 -19.53 -5.63 16.49
C ASP A 210 -18.28 -4.79 16.18
N VAL A 211 -18.42 -3.48 16.28
CA VAL A 211 -17.27 -2.56 16.11
C VAL A 211 -16.25 -2.79 17.23
N ARG A 212 -16.68 -2.80 18.49
CA ARG A 212 -15.78 -3.06 19.63
C ARG A 212 -15.06 -4.40 19.48
N TYR A 213 -15.80 -5.46 19.14
CA TYR A 213 -15.26 -6.79 18.88
C TYR A 213 -14.19 -6.76 17.77
N THR A 214 -14.51 -6.12 16.65
CA THR A 214 -13.58 -6.03 15.51
C THR A 214 -12.24 -5.43 15.93
N PHE A 215 -12.27 -4.34 16.67
CA PHE A 215 -11.03 -3.68 17.07
C PHE A 215 -10.33 -4.38 18.23
N LYS A 216 -11.03 -4.62 19.36
CA LYS A 216 -10.39 -5.12 20.60
C LYS A 216 -10.14 -6.62 20.56
N ASP A 217 -11.15 -7.39 20.16
CA ASP A 217 -11.10 -8.85 20.32
C ASP A 217 -10.52 -9.54 19.09
N TYR A 218 -10.55 -8.88 17.92
CA TYR A 218 -10.00 -9.44 16.68
C TYR A 218 -8.67 -8.76 16.29
N ILE A 219 -8.66 -7.48 15.91
CA ILE A 219 -7.45 -6.82 15.36
C ILE A 219 -6.35 -6.68 16.42
N LEU A 220 -6.71 -6.17 17.64
CA LEU A 220 -5.74 -5.95 18.71
C LEU A 220 -5.39 -7.23 19.49
N ASN A 221 -6.08 -8.33 19.25
CA ASN A 221 -5.73 -9.63 19.82
C ASN A 221 -4.38 -10.11 19.27
N PRO A 222 -3.34 -10.27 20.10
CA PRO A 222 -2.01 -10.69 19.63
C PRO A 222 -1.98 -12.11 19.07
N LEU A 223 -2.98 -12.94 19.37
CA LEU A 223 -3.10 -14.31 18.86
C LEU A 223 -3.66 -14.36 17.44
N VAL A 224 -4.27 -13.28 16.93
CA VAL A 224 -4.70 -13.17 15.53
C VAL A 224 -3.53 -12.64 14.69
N GLU A 225 -3.23 -13.29 13.58
CA GLU A 225 -2.09 -12.95 12.70
C GLU A 225 -2.36 -11.72 11.82
N ALA A 226 -2.65 -10.58 12.46
CA ALA A 226 -2.88 -9.30 11.80
C ALA A 226 -1.85 -8.22 12.22
N PRO A 227 -0.53 -8.49 12.25
CA PRO A 227 0.46 -7.57 12.83
C PRO A 227 0.56 -6.23 12.08
N ALA A 228 0.41 -6.24 10.77
CA ALA A 228 0.50 -5.02 9.95
C ALA A 228 -0.64 -4.04 10.25
N VAL A 229 -1.88 -4.54 10.34
CA VAL A 229 -3.04 -3.70 10.69
C VAL A 229 -2.95 -3.25 12.15
N ARG A 230 -2.57 -4.15 13.05
CA ARG A 230 -2.39 -3.84 14.48
C ARG A 230 -1.38 -2.73 14.71
N SER A 231 -0.23 -2.76 14.03
CA SER A 231 0.77 -1.71 14.14
C SER A 231 0.28 -0.35 13.58
N GLY A 232 -0.60 -0.38 12.59
CA GLY A 232 -1.25 0.82 12.05
C GLY A 232 -2.31 1.43 12.97
N LEU A 233 -2.71 0.74 14.03
CA LEU A 233 -3.69 1.17 15.03
C LEU A 233 -3.08 1.34 16.44
N ASP A 234 -1.77 1.45 16.56
CA ASP A 234 -1.05 1.57 17.84
C ASP A 234 -1.36 2.85 18.62
N TYR A 235 -2.00 3.82 17.96
CA TYR A 235 -2.54 5.03 18.57
C TYR A 235 -3.83 4.81 19.35
N LEU A 236 -4.49 3.66 19.18
CA LEU A 236 -5.76 3.35 19.81
C LEU A 236 -5.56 2.95 21.26
N ALA A 237 -6.11 3.75 22.18
CA ALA A 237 -6.01 3.49 23.62
C ALA A 237 -7.16 2.60 24.10
N ASP A 238 -8.39 2.86 23.63
CA ASP A 238 -9.57 2.07 24.00
C ASP A 238 -10.70 2.17 22.97
N VAL A 239 -11.64 1.21 23.01
CA VAL A 239 -12.89 1.20 22.25
C VAL A 239 -14.02 0.82 23.17
N THR A 240 -14.97 1.73 23.37
CA THR A 240 -16.06 1.61 24.35
C THR A 240 -17.42 1.68 23.66
N VAL A 241 -18.34 0.81 24.03
CA VAL A 241 -19.74 0.87 23.62
C VAL A 241 -20.44 1.92 24.47
N VAL A 242 -21.03 2.94 23.84
CA VAL A 242 -21.81 3.99 24.49
C VAL A 242 -23.29 3.58 24.58
N ASP A 243 -23.82 3.08 23.48
CA ASP A 243 -25.15 2.46 23.37
C ASP A 243 -25.14 1.45 22.20
N GLU A 244 -26.28 0.84 21.87
CA GLU A 244 -26.37 -0.20 20.84
C GLU A 244 -25.82 0.23 19.47
N LYS A 245 -25.93 1.51 19.13
CA LYS A 245 -25.52 2.08 17.83
C LYS A 245 -24.37 3.07 17.92
N THR A 246 -23.84 3.33 19.12
CA THR A 246 -22.80 4.31 19.33
C THR A 246 -21.56 3.70 19.97
N VAL A 247 -20.42 3.87 19.29
CA VAL A 247 -19.10 3.46 19.77
C VAL A 247 -18.20 4.68 19.94
N GLU A 248 -17.34 4.65 20.94
CA GLU A 248 -16.31 5.66 21.17
C GLU A 248 -14.93 5.05 21.17
N PHE A 249 -14.02 5.68 20.42
CA PHE A 249 -12.61 5.36 20.35
C PHE A 249 -11.83 6.42 21.14
N ALA A 250 -10.99 5.99 22.07
CA ALA A 250 -10.03 6.83 22.74
C ALA A 250 -8.64 6.64 22.12
N PHE A 251 -7.92 7.72 21.89
CA PHE A 251 -6.59 7.69 21.27
C PHE A 251 -5.52 8.14 22.29
N HIS A 252 -4.33 7.57 22.19
CA HIS A 252 -3.19 8.02 22.97
C HIS A 252 -2.80 9.45 22.58
N PRO A 253 -2.80 10.43 23.50
CA PRO A 253 -2.57 11.85 23.14
C PRO A 253 -1.22 12.13 22.47
N ASP A 254 -0.21 11.34 22.77
CA ASP A 254 1.14 11.42 22.19
C ASP A 254 1.21 10.83 20.77
N LYS A 255 0.18 10.07 20.34
CA LYS A 255 0.08 9.40 19.03
C LYS A 255 -1.03 9.96 18.15
N VAL A 256 -1.53 11.16 18.43
CA VAL A 256 -2.55 11.81 17.59
C VAL A 256 -1.89 12.28 16.29
N LEU A 257 -2.36 11.72 15.17
CA LEU A 257 -1.90 12.03 13.82
C LEU A 257 -3.10 12.21 12.89
N PHE A 258 -2.90 12.90 11.78
CA PHE A 258 -3.94 13.17 10.78
C PHE A 258 -4.62 11.92 10.20
N LEU A 259 -3.90 10.80 10.14
CA LEU A 259 -4.44 9.52 9.63
C LEU A 259 -5.32 8.77 10.63
N ASN A 260 -5.33 9.14 11.92
CA ASN A 260 -6.03 8.34 12.94
C ASN A 260 -7.53 8.24 12.64
N LEU A 261 -8.16 9.35 12.22
CA LEU A 261 -9.57 9.37 11.84
C LEU A 261 -9.87 8.40 10.69
N SER A 262 -9.17 8.54 9.57
CA SER A 262 -9.40 7.72 8.38
C SER A 262 -9.01 6.26 8.61
N ASN A 263 -7.90 5.98 9.28
CA ASN A 263 -7.47 4.61 9.59
C ASN A 263 -8.46 3.90 10.53
N THR A 264 -9.08 4.63 11.48
CA THR A 264 -10.10 4.04 12.36
C THR A 264 -11.39 3.76 11.58
N LEU A 265 -11.87 4.73 10.81
CA LEU A 265 -13.16 4.62 10.12
C LEU A 265 -13.13 3.66 8.92
N ASN A 266 -11.96 3.43 8.31
CA ASN A 266 -11.80 2.60 7.12
C ASN A 266 -11.42 1.13 7.41
N GLN A 267 -11.71 0.62 8.63
CA GLN A 267 -11.57 -0.80 8.94
C GLN A 267 -12.89 -1.54 8.65
N ASN A 268 -12.80 -2.74 8.07
CA ASN A 268 -13.96 -3.59 7.81
C ASN A 268 -14.58 -4.06 9.14
N ILE A 269 -15.89 -3.94 9.31
CA ILE A 269 -16.59 -4.34 10.55
C ILE A 269 -17.08 -5.78 10.41
N LEU A 270 -16.73 -6.60 11.40
CA LEU A 270 -17.00 -8.03 11.41
C LEU A 270 -18.20 -8.37 12.31
N PRO A 271 -19.10 -9.28 11.88
CA PRO A 271 -20.20 -9.75 12.72
C PRO A 271 -19.66 -10.60 13.90
N LYS A 272 -19.70 -10.03 15.11
CA LYS A 272 -19.24 -10.70 16.33
C LYS A 272 -19.87 -12.09 16.50
N HIS A 273 -21.17 -12.21 16.23
CA HIS A 273 -21.92 -13.47 16.40
C HIS A 273 -21.46 -14.61 15.49
N ILE A 274 -20.68 -14.30 14.43
CA ILE A 274 -20.05 -15.30 13.56
C ILE A 274 -18.60 -15.50 13.96
N TYR A 275 -17.81 -14.44 14.00
CA TYR A 275 -16.37 -14.55 14.19
C TYR A 275 -15.96 -14.96 15.61
N ALA A 276 -16.75 -14.62 16.64
CA ALA A 276 -16.49 -15.04 18.02
C ALA A 276 -16.69 -16.55 18.26
N ALA A 277 -17.24 -17.28 17.28
CA ALA A 277 -17.35 -18.73 17.33
C ALA A 277 -16.06 -19.46 16.94
N PHE A 278 -15.03 -18.72 16.46
CA PHE A 278 -13.76 -19.28 16.00
C PHE A 278 -12.62 -18.88 16.93
N GLU A 279 -11.80 -19.85 17.28
CA GLU A 279 -10.56 -19.59 17.98
C GLU A 279 -9.53 -18.90 17.07
N PRO A 280 -8.62 -18.08 17.59
CA PRO A 280 -7.59 -17.40 16.80
C PRO A 280 -6.82 -18.32 15.86
N ALA A 281 -6.48 -19.53 16.29
CA ALA A 281 -5.81 -20.52 15.45
C ALA A 281 -6.63 -20.95 14.22
N GLN A 282 -7.95 -21.04 14.35
CA GLN A 282 -8.85 -21.36 13.25
C GLN A 282 -8.95 -20.19 12.27
N ILE A 283 -9.01 -18.95 12.80
CA ILE A 283 -8.99 -17.72 12.01
C ILE A 283 -7.69 -17.63 11.20
N ASN A 284 -6.54 -17.85 11.85
CA ASN A 284 -5.21 -17.73 11.24
C ASN A 284 -4.98 -18.75 10.10
N THR A 285 -5.58 -19.92 10.21
CA THR A 285 -5.47 -20.99 9.17
C THR A 285 -6.55 -20.89 8.10
N SER A 286 -7.60 -20.09 8.32
CA SER A 286 -8.70 -19.95 7.37
C SER A 286 -8.25 -19.25 6.09
N THR A 287 -8.70 -19.75 4.95
CA THR A 287 -8.48 -19.14 3.63
C THR A 287 -9.63 -18.24 3.20
N SER A 288 -10.82 -18.42 3.76
CA SER A 288 -12.05 -17.80 3.24
C SER A 288 -13.13 -17.52 4.30
N LEU A 289 -12.77 -17.35 5.56
CA LEU A 289 -13.72 -16.89 6.57
C LEU A 289 -14.09 -15.42 6.30
N LEU A 290 -15.13 -15.19 5.50
CA LEU A 290 -15.52 -13.85 5.03
C LEU A 290 -17.04 -13.66 5.12
N TYR A 291 -17.46 -12.87 6.10
CA TYR A 291 -18.81 -12.41 6.34
C TYR A 291 -18.86 -10.92 6.61
N GLY A 292 -19.96 -10.27 6.25
CA GLY A 292 -20.12 -8.84 6.51
C GLY A 292 -21.50 -8.34 6.16
N SER A 293 -21.61 -7.03 6.08
CA SER A 293 -22.82 -6.26 5.78
C SER A 293 -22.93 -5.85 4.31
N GLY A 294 -21.93 -6.18 3.51
CA GLY A 294 -21.74 -5.67 2.15
C GLY A 294 -22.76 -6.09 1.11
N PRO A 295 -22.68 -5.46 -0.07
CA PRO A 295 -23.61 -5.69 -1.18
C PRO A 295 -23.46 -7.06 -1.83
N PHE A 296 -22.38 -7.77 -1.57
CA PHE A 296 -22.15 -9.14 -2.00
C PHE A 296 -21.78 -10.04 -0.82
N ARG A 297 -21.87 -11.34 -1.02
CA ARG A 297 -21.40 -12.39 -0.11
C ARG A 297 -20.74 -13.52 -0.91
N LEU A 298 -19.92 -14.33 -0.28
CA LEU A 298 -19.47 -15.57 -0.88
C LEU A 298 -20.68 -16.49 -1.17
N GLU A 299 -20.59 -17.29 -2.21
CA GLU A 299 -21.68 -18.17 -2.64
C GLU A 299 -22.05 -19.18 -1.54
N SER A 300 -21.04 -19.85 -0.98
CA SER A 300 -21.24 -20.75 0.16
C SER A 300 -21.47 -19.98 1.47
N ALA A 301 -22.47 -20.38 2.22
CA ALA A 301 -22.74 -19.87 3.56
C ALA A 301 -22.02 -20.67 4.66
N ASP A 302 -21.32 -21.76 4.34
CA ASP A 302 -20.56 -22.55 5.31
C ASP A 302 -19.24 -21.84 5.64
N PRO A 303 -19.04 -21.32 6.87
CA PRO A 303 -17.86 -20.55 7.24
C PRO A 303 -16.56 -21.35 7.16
N THR A 304 -16.63 -22.67 7.08
CA THR A 304 -15.46 -23.55 6.99
C THR A 304 -15.08 -23.92 5.56
N ARG A 305 -15.96 -23.65 4.57
CA ARG A 305 -15.82 -24.03 3.16
C ARG A 305 -16.41 -23.00 2.20
N GLN A 306 -16.07 -21.74 2.38
CA GLN A 306 -16.59 -20.70 1.50
C GLN A 306 -15.90 -20.66 0.15
N TRP A 307 -14.61 -20.95 0.11
CA TRP A 307 -13.81 -20.93 -1.10
C TRP A 307 -12.46 -21.66 -0.88
N ASP A 308 -11.98 -22.36 -1.91
CA ASP A 308 -10.67 -23.01 -1.92
C ASP A 308 -9.68 -22.21 -2.79
N PRO A 309 -8.47 -21.92 -2.30
CA PRO A 309 -7.44 -21.24 -3.09
C PRO A 309 -7.10 -22.00 -4.37
N GLY A 310 -7.07 -21.25 -5.50
CA GLY A 310 -6.82 -21.83 -6.82
C GLY A 310 -8.09 -22.05 -7.66
N GLN A 311 -9.26 -22.00 -7.06
CA GLN A 311 -10.56 -21.94 -7.77
C GLN A 311 -10.93 -20.49 -8.08
N ASP A 312 -11.87 -20.29 -9.03
CA ASP A 312 -12.51 -18.99 -9.23
C ASP A 312 -13.20 -18.57 -7.92
N LEU A 313 -13.03 -17.30 -7.53
CA LEU A 313 -13.71 -16.77 -6.37
C LEU A 313 -15.03 -16.15 -6.81
N VAL A 314 -16.15 -16.65 -6.27
CA VAL A 314 -17.49 -16.26 -6.67
C VAL A 314 -18.18 -15.52 -5.54
N LEU A 315 -18.61 -14.30 -5.85
CA LEU A 315 -19.51 -13.51 -5.02
C LEU A 315 -20.91 -13.50 -5.64
N VAL A 316 -21.92 -13.68 -4.81
CA VAL A 316 -23.32 -13.51 -5.18
C VAL A 316 -23.88 -12.26 -4.52
N ARG A 317 -24.82 -11.58 -5.18
CA ARG A 317 -25.48 -10.40 -4.63
C ARG A 317 -26.15 -10.72 -3.29
N ASN A 318 -25.99 -9.83 -2.33
CA ASN A 318 -26.73 -9.87 -1.08
C ASN A 318 -28.14 -9.28 -1.32
N GLU A 319 -29.14 -10.14 -1.50
CA GLU A 319 -30.52 -9.70 -1.78
C GLU A 319 -31.16 -8.96 -0.60
N ARG A 320 -30.58 -9.08 0.61
CA ARG A 320 -30.98 -8.37 1.84
C ARG A 320 -30.09 -7.19 2.15
N TYR A 321 -29.33 -6.68 1.15
CA TYR A 321 -28.43 -5.57 1.38
C TYR A 321 -29.20 -4.39 1.96
N TRP A 322 -28.76 -3.93 3.12
CA TRP A 322 -29.44 -2.89 3.93
C TRP A 322 -29.61 -1.56 3.18
N ASN A 323 -28.67 -1.20 2.28
CA ASN A 323 -28.74 0.01 1.48
C ASN A 323 -29.40 -0.28 0.12
N ALA A 324 -30.72 -0.30 0.10
CA ALA A 324 -31.49 -0.57 -1.12
C ALA A 324 -31.24 0.48 -2.23
N ALA A 325 -30.88 1.72 -1.88
CA ALA A 325 -30.59 2.78 -2.85
C ALA A 325 -29.32 2.52 -3.68
N ALA A 326 -28.41 1.71 -3.15
CA ALA A 326 -27.14 1.36 -3.77
C ALA A 326 -26.94 -0.16 -3.92
N ARG A 327 -28.04 -0.92 -4.02
CA ARG A 327 -27.99 -2.36 -4.25
C ARG A 327 -27.43 -2.66 -5.64
N PRO A 328 -26.36 -3.50 -5.78
CA PRO A 328 -25.72 -3.75 -7.07
C PRO A 328 -26.71 -4.25 -8.14
N PRO A 329 -26.60 -3.76 -9.39
CA PRO A 329 -27.38 -4.33 -10.48
C PRO A 329 -27.01 -5.78 -10.80
N LEU A 330 -25.71 -6.12 -10.69
CA LEU A 330 -25.18 -7.46 -10.95
C LEU A 330 -25.73 -8.50 -9.98
N ALA A 331 -26.07 -9.69 -10.47
CA ALA A 331 -26.43 -10.84 -9.63
C ALA A 331 -25.21 -11.46 -8.95
N GLY A 332 -24.02 -11.30 -9.50
CA GLY A 332 -22.78 -11.80 -8.92
C GLY A 332 -21.51 -11.26 -9.59
N MET A 333 -20.38 -11.58 -8.99
CA MET A 333 -19.06 -11.28 -9.49
C MET A 333 -18.18 -12.53 -9.39
N ARG A 334 -17.38 -12.78 -10.42
CA ARG A 334 -16.39 -13.87 -10.45
C ARG A 334 -15.01 -13.29 -10.66
N PHE A 335 -14.06 -13.74 -9.86
CA PHE A 335 -12.65 -13.38 -9.97
C PHE A 335 -11.85 -14.62 -10.39
N ARG A 336 -11.38 -14.62 -11.62
CA ARG A 336 -10.57 -15.68 -12.22
C ARG A 336 -9.12 -15.26 -12.24
N SER A 337 -8.20 -16.09 -11.76
CA SER A 337 -6.77 -15.79 -11.75
C SER A 337 -6.04 -16.42 -12.94
N VAL A 338 -5.48 -15.59 -13.82
CA VAL A 338 -4.61 -16.00 -14.94
C VAL A 338 -3.33 -15.19 -14.87
N THR A 339 -2.28 -15.80 -14.31
CA THR A 339 -1.02 -15.09 -13.99
C THR A 339 -0.13 -14.87 -15.21
N ASP A 340 -0.17 -15.76 -16.20
CA ASP A 340 0.54 -15.56 -17.47
C ASP A 340 -0.11 -14.46 -18.30
N GLU A 341 0.68 -13.46 -18.69
CA GLU A 341 0.23 -12.24 -19.37
C GLU A 341 -0.44 -12.51 -20.73
N SER A 342 0.14 -13.42 -21.50
CA SER A 342 -0.37 -13.76 -22.84
C SER A 342 -1.64 -14.58 -22.75
N SER A 343 -1.67 -15.59 -21.87
CA SER A 343 -2.85 -16.43 -21.60
C SER A 343 -4.00 -15.58 -21.07
N ARG A 344 -3.72 -14.60 -20.19
CA ARG A 344 -4.71 -13.68 -19.64
C ARG A 344 -5.37 -12.84 -20.74
N LEU A 345 -4.57 -12.28 -21.63
CA LEU A 345 -5.11 -11.49 -22.74
C LEU A 345 -5.92 -12.35 -23.72
N ILE A 346 -5.49 -13.60 -23.99
CA ILE A 346 -6.22 -14.57 -24.80
C ILE A 346 -7.56 -14.91 -24.15
N ALA A 347 -7.60 -15.24 -22.86
CA ALA A 347 -8.84 -15.53 -22.12
C ALA A 347 -9.82 -14.34 -22.21
N TYR A 348 -9.32 -13.10 -22.03
CA TYR A 348 -10.14 -11.90 -22.20
C TYR A 348 -10.70 -11.77 -23.63
N ARG A 349 -9.87 -11.98 -24.66
CA ARG A 349 -10.29 -11.93 -26.09
C ARG A 349 -11.37 -12.97 -26.38
N ASN A 350 -11.22 -14.17 -25.85
CA ASN A 350 -12.19 -15.27 -26.00
C ASN A 350 -13.53 -15.01 -25.28
N GLY A 351 -13.64 -13.92 -24.50
CA GLY A 351 -14.86 -13.61 -23.75
C GLY A 351 -14.99 -14.34 -22.42
N GLU A 352 -13.89 -14.94 -21.90
CA GLU A 352 -13.87 -15.62 -20.61
C GLU A 352 -13.90 -14.66 -19.42
N GLY A 353 -13.86 -13.36 -19.69
CA GLY A 353 -13.98 -12.29 -18.71
C GLY A 353 -14.39 -10.96 -19.33
N HIS A 354 -14.96 -10.10 -18.49
CA HIS A 354 -15.44 -8.79 -18.89
C HIS A 354 -14.40 -7.68 -18.67
N MET A 355 -13.45 -7.91 -17.77
CA MET A 355 -12.39 -6.95 -17.44
C MET A 355 -11.07 -7.64 -17.17
N THR A 356 -9.94 -7.02 -17.57
CA THR A 356 -8.59 -7.45 -17.21
C THR A 356 -7.59 -6.29 -17.21
N THR A 357 -6.36 -6.58 -16.73
CA THR A 357 -5.21 -5.66 -16.69
C THR A 357 -4.21 -6.07 -17.78
N PRO A 358 -4.06 -5.31 -18.87
CA PRO A 358 -2.98 -5.51 -19.82
C PRO A 358 -1.67 -4.95 -19.29
N THR A 359 -0.54 -5.43 -19.79
CA THR A 359 0.76 -4.76 -19.63
C THR A 359 0.81 -3.47 -20.46
N ALA A 360 1.78 -2.58 -20.20
CA ALA A 360 1.89 -1.33 -20.93
C ALA A 360 2.10 -1.55 -22.45
N PRO A 361 2.99 -2.46 -22.91
CA PRO A 361 3.08 -2.80 -24.34
C PRO A 361 1.76 -3.31 -24.91
N GLN A 362 1.14 -4.30 -24.24
CA GLN A 362 -0.15 -4.85 -24.69
C GLN A 362 -1.22 -3.76 -24.77
N PHE A 363 -1.28 -2.84 -23.81
CA PHE A 363 -2.24 -1.75 -23.81
C PHE A 363 -2.09 -0.86 -25.04
N VAL A 364 -0.86 -0.49 -25.40
CA VAL A 364 -0.58 0.35 -26.56
C VAL A 364 -0.91 -0.39 -27.87
N ASP A 365 -0.51 -1.65 -27.99
CA ASP A 365 -0.80 -2.49 -29.17
C ASP A 365 -2.31 -2.62 -29.39
N LEU A 366 -3.08 -2.88 -28.32
CA LEU A 366 -4.54 -3.00 -28.37
C LEU A 366 -5.22 -1.71 -28.88
N GLN A 367 -4.70 -0.52 -28.53
CA GLN A 367 -5.27 0.75 -29.02
C GLN A 367 -5.10 0.91 -30.55
N SER A 368 -4.10 0.30 -31.16
CA SER A 368 -3.85 0.34 -32.61
C SER A 368 -4.60 -0.75 -33.37
N GLU A 369 -5.20 -1.72 -32.69
CA GLU A 369 -5.87 -2.86 -33.31
C GLU A 369 -7.22 -2.45 -33.91
N ALA A 370 -7.41 -2.77 -35.21
CA ALA A 370 -8.67 -2.47 -35.88
C ALA A 370 -9.87 -3.15 -35.22
N GLY A 371 -10.90 -2.36 -34.92
CA GLY A 371 -12.12 -2.84 -34.28
C GLY A 371 -12.04 -2.98 -32.75
N TRP A 372 -10.86 -2.82 -32.12
CA TRP A 372 -10.72 -2.91 -30.67
C TRP A 372 -11.66 -1.96 -29.94
N ALA A 373 -11.62 -0.68 -30.27
CA ALA A 373 -12.44 0.36 -29.66
C ALA A 373 -13.97 0.18 -29.89
N ALA A 374 -14.38 -0.62 -30.88
CA ALA A 374 -15.79 -0.95 -31.09
C ALA A 374 -16.31 -1.94 -30.03
N ALA A 375 -15.47 -2.88 -29.59
CA ALA A 375 -15.83 -3.96 -28.66
C ALA A 375 -15.41 -3.71 -27.21
N ASN A 376 -14.47 -2.80 -26.97
CA ASN A 376 -13.83 -2.62 -25.67
C ASN A 376 -13.74 -1.14 -25.28
N GLN A 377 -13.72 -0.90 -23.95
CA GLN A 377 -13.34 0.35 -23.30
C GLN A 377 -11.93 0.17 -22.77
N SER A 378 -11.06 1.16 -22.97
CA SER A 378 -9.68 1.13 -22.48
C SER A 378 -9.44 2.32 -21.57
N PHE A 379 -8.92 2.07 -20.39
CA PHE A 379 -8.68 3.08 -19.36
C PHE A 379 -7.20 3.14 -19.01
N ASN A 380 -6.68 4.37 -19.00
CA ASN A 380 -5.33 4.72 -18.61
C ASN A 380 -5.42 5.98 -17.74
N TRP A 381 -5.38 5.81 -16.41
CA TRP A 381 -5.52 6.92 -15.48
C TRP A 381 -4.77 6.69 -14.16
N VAL A 382 -4.37 7.77 -13.52
CA VAL A 382 -3.81 7.71 -12.15
C VAL A 382 -4.97 7.75 -11.16
N ASN A 383 -4.99 6.83 -10.21
CA ASN A 383 -5.94 6.84 -9.10
C ASN A 383 -5.22 7.08 -7.76
N MET A 384 -5.97 7.14 -6.65
CA MET A 384 -5.44 7.41 -5.31
C MET A 384 -4.32 6.46 -4.86
N ARG A 385 -4.25 5.26 -5.44
CA ARG A 385 -3.20 4.25 -5.17
C ARG A 385 -2.03 4.34 -6.15
N GLY A 386 -2.04 5.32 -7.04
CA GLY A 386 -0.96 5.56 -7.97
C GLY A 386 0.32 5.87 -7.21
N GLY A 387 1.33 5.06 -7.46
CA GLY A 387 2.65 5.22 -6.90
C GLY A 387 3.63 5.82 -7.90
N TYR A 388 4.86 5.88 -7.50
CA TYR A 388 5.94 6.35 -8.35
C TYR A 388 7.16 5.43 -8.29
N THR A 389 7.92 5.38 -9.39
CA THR A 389 9.24 4.76 -9.42
C THR A 389 10.32 5.84 -9.32
N PHE A 390 11.48 5.48 -8.80
CA PHE A 390 12.56 6.41 -8.56
C PHE A 390 13.94 5.72 -8.57
N ILE A 391 14.98 6.51 -8.76
CA ILE A 391 16.34 6.14 -8.42
C ILE A 391 16.69 6.83 -7.11
N GLY A 392 16.97 6.05 -6.07
CA GLY A 392 17.43 6.54 -4.78
C GLY A 392 18.95 6.68 -4.76
N TRP A 393 19.45 7.85 -4.35
CA TRP A 393 20.87 8.17 -4.27
C TRP A 393 21.36 8.03 -2.83
N GLN A 394 22.39 7.23 -2.58
CA GLN A 394 22.90 7.04 -1.23
C GLN A 394 23.55 8.33 -0.71
N CYS A 395 22.82 9.07 0.12
CA CYS A 395 23.26 10.34 0.70
C CYS A 395 24.21 10.17 1.88
N GLY A 396 24.05 9.06 2.61
CA GLY A 396 24.94 8.66 3.70
C GLY A 396 26.06 7.72 3.24
N PRO A 397 26.87 7.22 4.18
CA PRO A 397 27.93 6.28 3.86
C PRO A 397 27.36 4.90 3.49
N ARG A 398 27.77 4.35 2.35
CA ARG A 398 27.40 3.00 1.90
C ARG A 398 27.80 1.97 2.94
N ALA A 399 26.86 1.15 3.40
CA ALA A 399 27.04 0.18 4.49
C ALA A 399 27.71 0.78 5.76
N GLY A 400 27.52 2.08 6.02
CA GLY A 400 28.13 2.78 7.14
C GLY A 400 29.65 2.99 7.05
N LYS A 401 30.27 2.74 5.89
CA LYS A 401 31.73 2.68 5.75
C LYS A 401 32.29 3.64 4.69
N ARG A 402 31.71 3.66 3.50
CA ARG A 402 32.25 4.37 2.36
C ARG A 402 31.35 5.56 1.97
N PRO A 403 31.89 6.81 1.98
CA PRO A 403 31.15 7.95 1.46
C PRO A 403 30.82 7.76 -0.03
N THR A 404 29.74 8.39 -0.48
CA THR A 404 29.31 8.37 -1.87
C THR A 404 29.33 9.80 -2.44
N PRO A 405 29.41 9.98 -3.75
CA PRO A 405 29.33 11.33 -4.36
C PRO A 405 27.96 11.99 -4.13
N PHE A 406 26.94 11.22 -3.77
CA PHE A 406 25.56 11.66 -3.63
C PHE A 406 25.23 12.32 -2.29
N ALA A 407 26.20 12.48 -1.39
CA ALA A 407 26.08 13.34 -0.21
C ALA A 407 25.84 14.81 -0.61
N ASP A 408 26.44 15.28 -1.71
CA ASP A 408 26.26 16.63 -2.24
C ASP A 408 24.96 16.75 -3.06
N LYS A 409 24.07 17.67 -2.67
CA LYS A 409 22.80 17.87 -3.38
C LYS A 409 22.98 18.30 -4.84
N ARG A 410 24.07 19.05 -5.15
CA ARG A 410 24.36 19.48 -6.53
C ARG A 410 24.60 18.27 -7.44
N VAL A 411 25.24 17.23 -6.89
CA VAL A 411 25.42 15.95 -7.61
C VAL A 411 24.05 15.28 -7.84
N ARG A 412 23.20 15.20 -6.83
CA ARG A 412 21.87 14.59 -6.98
C ARG A 412 20.98 15.34 -7.97
N GLN A 413 21.00 16.67 -7.92
CA GLN A 413 20.32 17.54 -8.89
C GLN A 413 20.84 17.29 -10.31
N ALA A 414 22.15 17.22 -10.49
CA ALA A 414 22.77 16.90 -11.77
C ALA A 414 22.33 15.51 -12.28
N MET A 415 22.33 14.49 -11.40
CA MET A 415 21.85 13.14 -11.75
C MET A 415 20.39 13.14 -12.21
N THR A 416 19.55 13.98 -11.63
CA THR A 416 18.16 14.15 -12.07
C THR A 416 18.06 14.81 -13.44
N MET A 417 18.85 15.86 -13.68
CA MET A 417 18.85 16.60 -14.95
C MET A 417 19.51 15.84 -16.12
N LEU A 418 20.44 14.93 -15.85
CA LEU A 418 21.07 14.13 -16.92
C LEU A 418 20.22 12.94 -17.42
N ILE A 419 19.16 12.57 -16.68
CA ILE A 419 18.24 11.49 -17.06
C ILE A 419 17.04 12.09 -17.77
N ASP A 420 16.93 11.85 -19.09
CA ASP A 420 15.77 12.21 -19.91
C ASP A 420 14.59 11.28 -19.57
N ARG A 421 13.81 11.69 -18.58
CA ARG A 421 12.72 10.87 -18.03
C ARG A 421 11.54 10.74 -18.96
N GLU A 422 11.25 11.74 -19.78
CA GLU A 422 10.20 11.66 -20.82
C GLU A 422 10.58 10.63 -21.87
N ARG A 423 11.81 10.69 -22.36
CA ARG A 423 12.35 9.69 -23.29
C ARG A 423 12.40 8.29 -22.64
N MET A 424 12.77 8.20 -21.37
CA MET A 424 12.78 6.95 -20.64
C MET A 424 11.37 6.34 -20.56
N ILE A 425 10.34 7.15 -20.31
CA ILE A 425 8.94 6.71 -20.31
C ILE A 425 8.53 6.24 -21.71
N ALA A 426 8.89 6.99 -22.75
CA ALA A 426 8.57 6.63 -24.13
C ALA A 426 9.23 5.30 -24.55
N GLU A 427 10.51 5.11 -24.27
CA GLU A 427 11.28 3.94 -24.71
C GLU A 427 11.05 2.70 -23.84
N ILE A 428 10.91 2.85 -22.51
CA ILE A 428 10.82 1.71 -21.57
C ILE A 428 9.36 1.32 -21.30
N TRP A 429 8.47 2.28 -21.14
CA TRP A 429 7.06 2.03 -20.81
C TRP A 429 6.09 2.40 -21.95
N ASN A 430 6.60 2.48 -23.18
CA ASN A 430 5.79 2.75 -24.39
C ASN A 430 4.94 4.03 -24.27
N GLY A 431 5.45 5.07 -23.60
CA GLY A 431 4.74 6.31 -23.37
C GLY A 431 3.65 6.25 -22.28
N VAL A 432 3.51 5.13 -21.59
CA VAL A 432 2.50 4.96 -20.53
C VAL A 432 3.03 5.51 -19.22
N GLY A 433 2.36 6.54 -18.69
CA GLY A 433 2.70 7.24 -17.44
C GLY A 433 3.20 8.66 -17.66
N THR A 434 3.48 9.35 -16.58
CA THR A 434 3.98 10.74 -16.56
C THR A 434 5.19 10.86 -15.65
N VAL A 435 6.02 11.89 -15.88
CA VAL A 435 7.17 12.14 -15.01
C VAL A 435 6.70 12.46 -13.60
N ALA A 436 7.22 11.73 -12.62
CA ALA A 436 6.96 11.99 -11.22
C ALA A 436 7.79 13.20 -10.74
N LYS A 437 7.20 14.03 -9.86
CA LYS A 437 7.81 15.27 -9.36
C LYS A 437 8.12 15.26 -7.87
N GLY A 438 7.52 14.35 -7.13
CA GLY A 438 7.63 14.25 -5.68
C GLY A 438 6.99 12.97 -5.14
N PRO A 439 6.90 12.84 -3.81
CA PRO A 439 6.39 11.62 -3.17
C PRO A 439 4.86 11.55 -3.12
N PHE A 440 4.17 12.65 -3.33
CA PHE A 440 2.72 12.68 -3.23
C PHE A 440 2.06 12.28 -4.55
N ASN A 441 0.95 11.55 -4.44
CA ASN A 441 0.15 11.19 -5.61
C ASN A 441 -0.38 12.46 -6.29
N PRO A 442 -0.23 12.64 -7.61
CA PRO A 442 -0.65 13.85 -8.30
C PRO A 442 -2.16 14.13 -8.22
N GLU A 443 -3.00 13.11 -7.93
CA GLU A 443 -4.44 13.29 -7.69
C GLU A 443 -4.77 13.70 -6.24
N SER A 444 -3.77 13.69 -5.35
CA SER A 444 -3.92 14.10 -3.96
C SER A 444 -3.76 15.62 -3.82
N PRO A 445 -4.57 16.27 -2.96
CA PRO A 445 -4.35 17.66 -2.59
C PRO A 445 -2.98 17.95 -1.93
N ALA A 446 -2.31 16.92 -1.44
CA ALA A 446 -0.97 17.03 -0.84
C ALA A 446 0.13 17.32 -1.87
N ALA A 447 -0.11 17.01 -3.16
CA ALA A 447 0.82 17.34 -4.24
C ALA A 447 0.72 18.82 -4.63
N ASP A 448 1.82 19.55 -4.60
CA ASP A 448 1.86 20.95 -5.02
C ASP A 448 1.72 21.06 -6.55
N ALA A 449 0.54 21.51 -7.02
CA ALA A 449 0.27 21.66 -8.45
C ALA A 449 1.20 22.69 -9.14
N THR A 450 1.83 23.59 -8.38
CA THR A 450 2.75 24.61 -8.91
C THR A 450 4.17 24.08 -9.09
N ASN A 451 4.48 22.91 -8.52
CA ASN A 451 5.78 22.29 -8.61
C ASN A 451 5.87 21.48 -9.92
N ALA A 452 6.82 21.82 -10.79
CA ALA A 452 7.06 21.10 -12.05
C ALA A 452 8.23 20.12 -11.90
N PRO A 453 8.24 18.98 -12.62
CA PRO A 453 9.40 18.11 -12.63
C PRO A 453 10.66 18.85 -13.13
N TRP A 454 11.84 18.53 -12.58
CA TRP A 454 13.10 19.03 -13.10
C TRP A 454 13.23 18.68 -14.60
N PRO A 455 13.67 19.60 -15.46
CA PRO A 455 13.83 19.30 -16.89
C PRO A 455 15.03 18.40 -17.13
N PHE A 456 15.04 17.69 -18.26
CA PHE A 456 16.25 17.12 -18.82
C PHE A 456 17.13 18.26 -19.37
N ASP A 457 18.32 18.43 -18.82
CA ASP A 457 19.31 19.42 -19.25
C ASP A 457 20.73 18.91 -18.95
N LEU A 458 21.35 18.27 -19.95
CA LEU A 458 22.69 17.71 -19.81
C LEU A 458 23.77 18.80 -19.62
N ALA A 459 23.59 19.99 -20.21
CA ALA A 459 24.54 21.08 -20.05
C ALA A 459 24.54 21.59 -18.60
N LYS A 460 23.34 21.82 -18.06
CA LYS A 460 23.18 22.27 -16.68
C LYS A 460 23.63 21.19 -15.68
N ALA A 461 23.39 19.92 -15.97
CA ALA A 461 23.90 18.81 -15.16
C ALA A 461 25.44 18.85 -15.07
N LYS A 462 26.13 19.05 -16.18
CA LYS A 462 27.60 19.18 -16.21
C LYS A 462 28.11 20.42 -15.44
N GLU A 463 27.40 21.54 -15.52
CA GLU A 463 27.71 22.72 -14.70
C GLU A 463 27.61 22.43 -13.21
N LEU A 464 26.54 21.75 -12.76
CA LEU A 464 26.36 21.38 -11.36
C LEU A 464 27.43 20.40 -10.89
N LEU A 465 27.80 19.41 -11.71
CA LEU A 465 28.90 18.49 -11.42
C LEU A 465 30.24 19.23 -11.29
N ALA A 466 30.53 20.13 -12.22
CA ALA A 466 31.74 20.94 -12.16
C ALA A 466 31.78 21.85 -10.92
N ALA A 467 30.64 22.44 -10.52
CA ALA A 467 30.50 23.22 -9.29
C ALA A 467 30.66 22.36 -8.02
N ALA A 468 30.31 21.07 -8.11
CA ALA A 468 30.53 20.09 -7.04
C ALA A 468 31.95 19.51 -7.01
N GLY A 469 32.85 19.96 -7.91
CA GLY A 469 34.26 19.54 -7.96
C GLY A 469 34.59 18.42 -8.94
N TRP A 470 33.58 17.92 -9.67
CA TRP A 470 33.74 16.84 -10.65
C TRP A 470 33.99 17.41 -12.05
N LYS A 471 35.19 17.22 -12.59
CA LYS A 471 35.61 17.74 -13.88
C LYS A 471 36.45 16.71 -14.62
N ASP A 472 36.40 16.71 -15.94
CA ASP A 472 37.35 16.00 -16.79
C ASP A 472 38.68 16.77 -16.72
N ARG A 473 39.66 16.22 -16.04
CA ARG A 473 40.94 16.89 -15.71
C ARG A 473 42.08 16.49 -16.64
N ASP A 474 42.03 15.31 -17.22
CA ASP A 474 43.04 14.75 -18.09
C ASP A 474 42.60 14.69 -19.57
N GLY A 475 41.34 14.98 -19.87
CA GLY A 475 40.79 15.06 -21.21
C GLY A 475 40.35 13.70 -21.78
N ASP A 476 40.18 12.67 -20.93
CA ASP A 476 39.78 11.33 -21.34
C ASP A 476 38.24 11.18 -21.49
N GLY A 477 37.51 12.22 -21.10
CA GLY A 477 36.05 12.28 -21.17
C GLY A 477 35.32 11.75 -19.91
N GLN A 478 36.05 11.31 -18.90
CA GLN A 478 35.53 10.98 -17.58
C GLN A 478 35.67 12.17 -16.61
N LEU A 479 34.82 12.17 -15.56
CA LEU A 479 34.90 13.20 -14.53
C LEU A 479 35.67 12.65 -13.35
N GLU A 480 36.62 13.47 -12.80
CA GLU A 480 37.36 13.19 -11.58
C GLU A 480 37.12 14.27 -10.53
N ASN A 481 37.29 13.88 -9.26
CA ASN A 481 37.36 14.81 -8.12
C ASN A 481 38.73 15.50 -8.05
N GLU A 482 38.95 16.33 -7.02
CA GLU A 482 40.23 17.03 -6.83
C GLU A 482 41.42 16.10 -6.54
N ALA A 483 41.17 14.90 -6.05
CA ALA A 483 42.18 13.87 -5.80
C ALA A 483 42.51 13.03 -7.05
N GLY A 484 41.87 13.28 -8.19
CA GLY A 484 42.01 12.49 -9.42
C GLY A 484 41.25 11.17 -9.40
N GLU A 485 40.32 10.98 -8.46
CA GLU A 485 39.49 9.79 -8.42
C GLU A 485 38.31 9.92 -9.38
N PRO A 486 38.05 8.91 -10.25
CA PRO A 486 36.98 8.98 -11.25
C PRO A 486 35.61 8.96 -10.61
N PHE A 487 34.66 9.69 -11.20
CA PHE A 487 33.26 9.59 -10.82
C PHE A 487 32.70 8.24 -11.29
N ALA A 488 32.73 7.28 -10.39
CA ALA A 488 32.22 5.93 -10.63
C ALA A 488 31.28 5.50 -9.51
N PHE A 489 30.19 4.82 -9.86
CA PHE A 489 29.26 4.26 -8.89
C PHE A 489 28.57 2.99 -9.43
N GLU A 490 28.00 2.21 -8.51
CA GLU A 490 27.23 1.01 -8.79
C GLU A 490 25.74 1.25 -8.55
N ALA A 491 24.92 1.05 -9.59
CA ALA A 491 23.46 1.08 -9.46
C ALA A 491 22.94 -0.35 -9.28
N THR A 492 22.19 -0.57 -8.19
CA THR A 492 21.60 -1.87 -7.87
C THR A 492 20.17 -1.94 -8.41
N LEU A 493 19.88 -2.99 -9.19
CA LEU A 493 18.58 -3.27 -9.77
C LEU A 493 18.15 -4.71 -9.46
N PRO A 494 16.84 -5.00 -9.43
CA PRO A 494 16.37 -6.39 -9.40
C PRO A 494 16.81 -7.15 -10.65
N ALA A 495 17.14 -8.43 -10.49
CA ALA A 495 17.38 -9.33 -11.60
C ALA A 495 16.04 -9.85 -12.18
N GLY A 496 16.07 -10.16 -13.46
CA GLY A 496 14.95 -10.78 -14.17
C GLY A 496 14.03 -9.79 -14.87
N GLY A 497 13.83 -10.08 -16.14
CA GLY A 497 12.92 -9.35 -17.02
C GLY A 497 13.53 -8.19 -17.81
N ASP A 498 13.07 -8.05 -19.03
CA ASP A 498 13.49 -7.03 -20.02
C ASP A 498 13.40 -5.58 -19.46
N LEU A 499 12.45 -5.33 -18.58
CA LEU A 499 12.25 -4.01 -17.98
C LEU A 499 13.52 -3.48 -17.28
N TYR A 500 14.12 -4.28 -16.41
CA TYR A 500 15.30 -3.86 -15.64
C TYR A 500 16.55 -3.76 -16.51
N ASP A 501 16.68 -4.61 -17.52
CA ASP A 501 17.78 -4.54 -18.50
C ASP A 501 17.70 -3.25 -19.34
N ARG A 502 16.51 -2.82 -19.72
CA ARG A 502 16.27 -1.55 -20.44
C ARG A 502 16.57 -0.35 -19.54
N ILE A 503 16.14 -0.38 -18.29
CA ILE A 503 16.46 0.66 -17.29
C ILE A 503 17.99 0.76 -17.10
N ALA A 504 18.67 -0.37 -16.91
CA ALA A 504 20.12 -0.45 -16.76
C ALA A 504 20.86 0.16 -17.95
N SER A 505 20.46 -0.22 -19.15
CA SER A 505 21.03 0.29 -20.40
C SER A 505 20.83 1.80 -20.56
N PHE A 506 19.63 2.29 -20.24
CA PHE A 506 19.30 3.72 -20.30
C PHE A 506 20.12 4.53 -19.31
N MET A 507 20.22 4.09 -18.03
CA MET A 507 21.01 4.74 -17.00
C MET A 507 22.50 4.81 -17.36
N THR A 508 23.06 3.67 -17.78
CA THR A 508 24.47 3.59 -18.17
C THR A 508 24.79 4.54 -19.33
N ALA A 509 23.90 4.59 -20.35
CA ALA A 509 24.07 5.50 -21.48
C ALA A 509 23.94 6.97 -21.11
N ALA A 510 23.01 7.32 -20.21
CA ALA A 510 22.82 8.68 -19.70
C ALA A 510 24.06 9.16 -18.89
N CYS A 511 24.56 8.35 -17.97
CA CYS A 511 25.75 8.63 -17.19
C CYS A 511 27.00 8.83 -18.06
N ARG A 512 27.21 7.94 -19.04
CA ARG A 512 28.36 8.03 -19.96
C ARG A 512 28.40 9.37 -20.73
N LYS A 513 27.24 9.90 -21.14
CA LYS A 513 27.16 11.22 -21.82
C LYS A 513 27.62 12.37 -20.92
N ALA A 514 27.51 12.20 -19.62
CA ALA A 514 27.97 13.18 -18.64
C ALA A 514 29.43 12.95 -18.17
N GLY A 515 30.11 11.91 -18.67
CA GLY A 515 31.45 11.54 -18.21
C GLY A 515 31.46 10.75 -16.91
N ILE A 516 30.37 10.07 -16.57
CA ILE A 516 30.21 9.29 -15.32
C ILE A 516 30.22 7.80 -15.65
N ARG A 517 30.98 7.01 -14.89
CA ARG A 517 31.00 5.55 -15.00
C ARG A 517 29.96 4.95 -14.07
N CYS A 518 28.84 4.49 -14.64
CA CYS A 518 27.79 3.74 -13.94
C CYS A 518 27.93 2.24 -14.26
N THR A 519 28.15 1.42 -13.25
CA THR A 519 28.09 -0.04 -13.35
C THR A 519 26.77 -0.56 -12.77
N ILE A 520 26.28 -1.68 -13.29
CA ILE A 520 25.00 -2.26 -12.87
C ILE A 520 25.27 -3.52 -12.05
N LYS A 521 24.64 -3.59 -10.88
CA LYS A 521 24.56 -4.80 -10.05
C LYS A 521 23.13 -5.31 -10.09
N SER A 522 22.93 -6.41 -10.82
CA SER A 522 21.61 -7.07 -10.92
C SER A 522 21.57 -8.27 -9.98
N VAL A 523 20.58 -8.32 -9.08
CA VAL A 523 20.46 -9.36 -8.04
C VAL A 523 19.02 -9.80 -7.85
N ASP A 524 18.83 -11.03 -7.37
CA ASP A 524 17.51 -11.56 -7.04
C ASP A 524 16.79 -10.71 -5.98
N TRP A 525 15.47 -10.70 -6.01
CA TRP A 525 14.63 -9.84 -5.17
C TRP A 525 14.93 -9.97 -3.66
N SER A 526 15.19 -11.18 -3.15
CA SER A 526 15.53 -11.40 -1.75
C SER A 526 16.85 -10.70 -1.36
N VAL A 527 17.88 -10.86 -2.20
CA VAL A 527 19.18 -10.20 -2.00
C VAL A 527 19.04 -8.68 -2.17
N TYR A 528 18.24 -8.25 -3.15
CA TYR A 528 17.95 -6.85 -3.41
C TYR A 528 17.34 -6.12 -2.20
N THR A 529 16.36 -6.76 -1.55
CA THR A 529 15.73 -6.20 -0.35
C THR A 529 16.69 -6.11 0.83
N GLU A 530 17.57 -7.09 1.01
CA GLU A 530 18.60 -7.06 2.06
C GLU A 530 19.67 -5.98 1.79
N ILE A 531 20.09 -5.78 0.54
CA ILE A 531 20.99 -4.68 0.15
C ILE A 531 20.35 -3.31 0.51
N GLY A 532 19.07 -3.14 0.21
CA GLY A 532 18.32 -1.93 0.58
C GLY A 532 18.30 -1.69 2.08
N LYS A 533 17.92 -2.70 2.87
CA LYS A 533 17.90 -2.64 4.34
C LYS A 533 19.30 -2.39 4.95
N ALA A 534 20.32 -3.04 4.39
CA ALA A 534 21.71 -2.84 4.82
C ALA A 534 22.32 -1.51 4.32
N ARG A 535 21.61 -0.79 3.41
CA ARG A 535 22.08 0.44 2.76
C ARG A 535 23.42 0.25 2.02
N ASP A 536 23.64 -0.97 1.48
CA ASP A 536 24.86 -1.36 0.77
C ASP A 536 24.72 -1.13 -0.74
N PHE A 537 24.46 0.10 -1.14
CA PHE A 537 24.35 0.52 -2.53
C PHE A 537 24.86 1.96 -2.71
N ASP A 538 25.24 2.35 -3.91
CA ASP A 538 25.48 3.75 -4.28
C ASP A 538 24.20 4.38 -4.85
N ALA A 539 23.50 3.64 -5.72
CA ALA A 539 22.19 3.98 -6.27
C ALA A 539 21.29 2.74 -6.30
N ILE A 540 19.99 2.94 -6.10
CA ILE A 540 19.00 1.85 -6.08
C ILE A 540 17.75 2.26 -6.87
N PHE A 541 17.19 1.36 -7.69
CA PHE A 541 15.93 1.57 -8.39
C PHE A 541 14.78 0.98 -7.58
N LEU A 542 13.82 1.80 -7.16
CA LEU A 542 12.68 1.37 -6.34
C LEU A 542 11.37 2.03 -6.80
N GLY A 543 10.28 1.64 -6.15
CA GLY A 543 8.97 2.27 -6.29
C GLY A 543 8.21 2.25 -4.97
N TRP A 544 7.41 3.29 -4.76
CA TRP A 544 6.44 3.37 -3.67
C TRP A 544 5.02 3.40 -4.21
N GLN A 545 4.09 2.79 -3.51
CA GLN A 545 2.66 2.90 -3.78
C GLN A 545 1.97 3.67 -2.67
N ALA A 546 0.96 4.46 -3.03
CA ALA A 546 0.09 5.11 -2.06
C ALA A 546 -0.95 4.11 -1.54
N ASN A 547 -1.18 4.12 -0.22
CA ASN A 547 -2.21 3.29 0.41
C ASN A 547 -3.48 4.08 0.76
N ALA A 548 -3.39 5.40 0.73
CA ALA A 548 -4.46 6.34 1.02
C ALA A 548 -4.36 7.57 0.10
N PRO A 549 -5.41 8.39 0.00
CA PRO A 549 -5.34 9.65 -0.76
C PRO A 549 -4.22 10.57 -0.31
N GLU A 550 -3.85 10.51 0.95
CA GLU A 550 -2.77 11.28 1.57
C GLU A 550 -1.80 10.33 2.28
N SER A 551 -0.53 10.40 1.90
CA SER A 551 0.52 9.50 2.40
C SER A 551 1.30 10.11 3.55
N ASP A 552 1.57 9.31 4.59
CA ASP A 552 2.58 9.65 5.61
C ASP A 552 3.97 9.29 5.09
N VAL A 553 4.76 10.31 4.81
CA VAL A 553 6.09 10.15 4.19
C VAL A 553 7.23 10.00 5.22
N ARG A 554 6.91 9.89 6.50
CA ARG A 554 7.89 9.81 7.59
C ARG A 554 8.87 8.65 7.41
N GLN A 555 8.37 7.47 7.10
CA GLN A 555 9.21 6.27 6.94
C GLN A 555 10.27 6.42 5.84
N MET A 556 9.96 7.18 4.79
CA MET A 556 10.82 7.32 3.62
C MET A 556 11.82 8.48 3.74
N PHE A 557 11.46 9.58 4.44
CA PHE A 557 12.24 10.83 4.37
C PHE A 557 12.65 11.41 5.72
N HIS A 558 12.08 10.97 6.85
CA HIS A 558 12.51 11.47 8.15
C HIS A 558 13.87 10.88 8.55
N SER A 559 14.75 11.68 9.17
CA SER A 559 16.08 11.24 9.61
C SER A 559 16.05 10.08 10.62
N ASP A 560 15.05 10.03 11.50
CA ASP A 560 14.83 8.89 12.42
C ASP A 560 14.60 7.56 11.68
N SER A 561 14.15 7.60 10.44
CA SER A 561 13.89 6.40 9.62
C SER A 561 15.15 5.88 8.89
N ILE A 562 16.32 6.51 9.14
CA ILE A 562 17.63 6.03 8.69
C ILE A 562 18.06 4.79 9.47
N LYS A 563 17.64 4.65 10.72
CA LYS A 563 17.99 3.51 11.59
C LYS A 563 17.38 2.19 11.11
N ALA A 564 17.84 1.09 11.67
CA ALA A 564 17.33 -0.24 11.36
C ALA A 564 15.80 -0.33 11.50
N GLY A 565 15.15 -0.91 10.50
CA GLY A 565 13.69 -1.03 10.42
C GLY A 565 12.97 0.19 9.82
N GLY A 566 13.68 1.26 9.47
CA GLY A 566 13.11 2.39 8.73
C GLY A 566 13.41 2.31 7.23
N ASP A 567 12.58 2.95 6.42
CA ASP A 567 12.63 2.87 4.95
C ASP A 567 13.34 4.06 4.29
N ASN A 568 14.01 4.92 5.09
CA ASN A 568 14.92 5.93 4.55
C ASN A 568 16.24 5.25 4.13
N PHE A 569 16.14 4.42 3.08
CA PHE A 569 17.26 3.61 2.59
C PHE A 569 18.42 4.44 2.08
N VAL A 570 18.13 5.62 1.52
CA VAL A 570 19.13 6.54 0.97
C VAL A 570 19.85 7.37 2.03
N GLN A 571 19.50 7.24 3.29
CA GLN A 571 20.11 7.95 4.43
C GLN A 571 20.11 9.47 4.26
N TRP A 572 19.12 10.01 3.55
CA TRP A 572 18.97 11.46 3.43
C TRP A 572 18.45 12.05 4.72
N SER A 573 19.00 13.20 5.10
CA SER A 573 18.64 13.91 6.33
C SER A 573 18.55 15.42 6.07
N SER A 574 17.45 16.01 6.53
CA SER A 574 17.20 17.45 6.48
C SER A 574 16.40 17.86 7.71
N PRO A 575 16.95 18.70 8.61
CA PRO A 575 16.22 19.19 9.78
C PRO A 575 14.93 19.91 9.43
N GLU A 576 14.88 20.62 8.30
CA GLU A 576 13.66 21.29 7.82
C GLU A 576 12.62 20.29 7.34
N ALA A 577 13.01 19.24 6.63
CA ALA A 577 12.09 18.17 6.24
C ALA A 577 11.55 17.44 7.46
N ASP A 578 12.39 17.10 8.43
CA ASP A 578 11.96 16.45 9.69
C ASP A 578 10.92 17.31 10.41
N ARG A 579 11.18 18.61 10.54
CA ARG A 579 10.25 19.56 11.14
C ARG A 579 8.89 19.61 10.39
N LEU A 580 8.94 19.69 9.06
CA LEU A 580 7.72 19.73 8.23
C LEU A 580 6.96 18.41 8.29
N ILE A 581 7.64 17.28 8.28
CA ILE A 581 7.02 15.95 8.42
C ILE A 581 6.27 15.87 9.76
N GLU A 582 6.92 16.18 10.87
CA GLU A 582 6.29 16.10 12.19
C GLU A 582 5.16 17.13 12.36
N LEU A 583 5.32 18.35 11.80
CA LEU A 583 4.26 19.34 11.79
C LEU A 583 3.06 18.86 10.97
N GLY A 584 3.27 18.38 9.75
CA GLY A 584 2.19 17.90 8.88
C GLY A 584 1.44 16.73 9.50
N ARG A 585 2.15 15.75 10.04
CA ARG A 585 1.56 14.59 10.70
C ARG A 585 0.62 14.96 11.87
N ARG A 586 0.94 16.02 12.62
CA ARG A 586 0.16 16.50 13.77
C ARG A 586 -0.87 17.58 13.42
N THR A 587 -0.88 18.08 12.20
CA THR A 587 -1.84 19.07 11.75
C THR A 587 -3.14 18.39 11.31
N LEU A 588 -4.20 18.49 12.12
CA LEU A 588 -5.47 17.81 11.87
C LEU A 588 -6.35 18.57 10.87
N VAL A 589 -6.16 19.87 10.71
CA VAL A 589 -6.92 20.71 9.76
C VAL A 589 -6.36 20.53 8.34
N ASP A 590 -7.15 19.95 7.44
CA ASP A 590 -6.71 19.55 6.09
C ASP A 590 -6.07 20.70 5.31
N GLY A 591 -6.72 21.87 5.24
CA GLY A 591 -6.18 23.00 4.48
C GLY A 591 -4.84 23.54 5.00
N GLU A 592 -4.60 23.48 6.30
CA GLU A 592 -3.32 23.88 6.90
C GLU A 592 -2.26 22.78 6.68
N ARG A 593 -2.66 21.52 6.76
CA ARG A 593 -1.77 20.37 6.52
C ARG A 593 -1.28 20.36 5.07
N MET A 594 -2.16 20.65 4.08
CA MET A 594 -1.76 20.72 2.68
C MET A 594 -0.68 21.78 2.45
N LYS A 595 -0.75 22.92 3.13
CA LYS A 595 0.31 23.96 3.05
C LYS A 595 1.66 23.43 3.55
N VAL A 596 1.65 22.59 4.59
CA VAL A 596 2.87 21.96 5.13
C VAL A 596 3.42 20.94 4.15
N TRP A 597 2.56 20.10 3.56
CA TRP A 597 2.98 19.11 2.56
C TRP A 597 3.55 19.77 1.30
N HIS A 598 2.97 20.87 0.83
CA HIS A 598 3.52 21.64 -0.30
C HIS A 598 4.92 22.22 0.03
N GLN A 599 5.13 22.69 1.27
CA GLN A 599 6.47 23.14 1.69
C GLN A 599 7.47 21.96 1.70
N LEU A 600 7.06 20.82 2.25
CA LEU A 600 7.89 19.61 2.26
C LEU A 600 8.24 19.13 0.84
N GLU A 601 7.25 19.12 -0.06
CA GLU A 601 7.48 18.73 -1.46
C GLU A 601 8.52 19.65 -2.14
N ARG A 602 8.50 20.96 -1.86
CA ARG A 602 9.54 21.90 -2.36
C ARG A 602 10.93 21.60 -1.81
N VAL A 603 11.03 21.24 -0.52
CA VAL A 603 12.30 20.82 0.07
C VAL A 603 12.82 19.56 -0.62
N LEU A 604 11.99 18.54 -0.77
CA LEU A 604 12.35 17.29 -1.45
C LEU A 604 12.70 17.52 -2.93
N HIS A 605 11.99 18.43 -3.58
CA HIS A 605 12.25 18.82 -4.96
C HIS A 605 13.60 19.54 -5.09
N ASP A 606 13.99 20.42 -4.17
CA ASP A 606 15.31 21.07 -4.19
C ASP A 606 16.43 20.09 -3.83
N GLU A 607 16.22 19.25 -2.83
CA GLU A 607 17.25 18.35 -2.31
C GLU A 607 17.50 17.11 -3.18
N GLN A 608 16.51 16.68 -3.95
CA GLN A 608 16.56 15.51 -4.86
C GLN A 608 17.18 14.23 -4.23
N PRO A 609 16.73 13.77 -3.04
CA PRO A 609 17.21 12.50 -2.49
C PRO A 609 16.88 11.32 -3.40
N TYR A 610 15.83 11.47 -4.18
CA TYR A 610 15.41 10.61 -5.28
C TYR A 610 15.39 11.38 -6.59
N THR A 611 15.80 10.75 -7.68
CA THR A 611 15.34 11.14 -9.00
C THR A 611 13.98 10.47 -9.20
N PHE A 612 12.91 11.23 -9.01
CA PHE A 612 11.55 10.77 -9.28
C PHE A 612 11.37 10.51 -10.77
N LEU A 613 11.05 9.27 -11.15
CA LEU A 613 11.04 8.86 -12.56
C LEU A 613 9.64 8.94 -13.15
N ARG A 614 8.72 8.10 -12.68
CA ARG A 614 7.44 7.88 -13.34
C ARG A 614 6.33 7.66 -12.33
N VAL A 615 5.19 8.30 -12.56
CA VAL A 615 3.91 7.90 -11.98
C VAL A 615 3.29 6.85 -12.91
N ALA A 616 3.04 5.65 -12.38
CA ALA A 616 2.43 4.57 -13.12
C ALA A 616 0.90 4.70 -13.08
N PRO A 617 0.23 4.82 -14.23
CA PRO A 617 -1.23 4.79 -14.27
C PRO A 617 -1.74 3.36 -14.10
N TRP A 618 -3.01 3.24 -13.75
CA TRP A 618 -3.73 2.00 -13.83
C TRP A 618 -4.22 1.77 -15.26
N LEU A 619 -3.98 0.56 -15.77
CA LEU A 619 -4.44 0.13 -17.07
C LEU A 619 -5.57 -0.87 -16.87
N ARG A 620 -6.69 -0.65 -17.56
CA ARG A 620 -7.82 -1.58 -17.57
C ARG A 620 -8.41 -1.64 -18.98
N VAL A 621 -8.80 -2.82 -19.37
CA VAL A 621 -9.66 -3.04 -20.54
C VAL A 621 -10.94 -3.72 -20.10
N VAL A 622 -12.08 -3.20 -20.56
CA VAL A 622 -13.42 -3.65 -20.16
C VAL A 622 -14.25 -3.85 -21.43
N LYS A 623 -15.00 -4.96 -21.54
CA LYS A 623 -15.93 -5.18 -22.65
C LYS A 623 -16.97 -4.06 -22.71
N LYS A 624 -17.31 -3.57 -23.89
CA LYS A 624 -18.40 -2.58 -24.07
C LYS A 624 -19.80 -3.12 -23.71
N THR A 625 -19.92 -4.42 -23.55
CA THR A 625 -21.12 -5.05 -22.98
C THR A 625 -21.30 -4.80 -21.50
N VAL A 626 -20.37 -4.16 -20.82
CA VAL A 626 -20.50 -3.71 -19.43
C VAL A 626 -20.90 -2.24 -19.44
N GLY A 627 -22.05 -1.92 -18.84
CA GLY A 627 -22.54 -0.56 -18.68
C GLY A 627 -22.03 0.10 -17.39
N ASN A 628 -22.14 1.43 -17.34
CA ASN A 628 -21.79 2.29 -16.20
C ASN A 628 -20.33 2.18 -15.73
N VAL A 629 -19.39 2.06 -16.66
CA VAL A 629 -17.96 1.94 -16.34
C VAL A 629 -17.30 3.32 -16.32
N HIS A 630 -16.98 3.82 -15.13
CA HIS A 630 -16.38 5.14 -14.92
C HIS A 630 -15.04 5.03 -14.17
N PRO A 631 -13.96 5.68 -14.65
CA PRO A 631 -12.70 5.76 -13.91
C PRO A 631 -12.81 6.86 -12.84
N TYR A 632 -12.85 6.44 -11.58
CA TYR A 632 -12.85 7.36 -10.44
C TYR A 632 -11.45 7.50 -9.83
N LYS A 633 -11.27 8.47 -8.94
CA LYS A 633 -10.03 8.64 -8.19
C LYS A 633 -9.71 7.45 -7.27
N THR A 634 -10.71 6.70 -6.82
CA THR A 634 -10.51 5.44 -6.07
C THR A 634 -10.19 4.24 -6.95
N GLY A 635 -10.60 4.26 -8.21
CA GLY A 635 -10.49 3.16 -9.16
C GLY A 635 -11.75 3.00 -10.00
N LEU A 636 -12.03 1.79 -10.48
CA LEU A 636 -13.32 1.41 -11.01
C LEU A 636 -14.18 0.87 -9.86
N GLU A 637 -15.50 1.11 -9.95
CA GLU A 637 -16.46 0.67 -8.93
C GLU A 637 -17.41 -0.41 -9.50
N PRO A 638 -16.99 -1.69 -9.59
CA PRO A 638 -17.78 -2.74 -10.24
C PRO A 638 -19.14 -3.01 -9.60
N TRP A 639 -19.38 -2.54 -8.38
CA TRP A 639 -20.69 -2.69 -7.73
C TRP A 639 -21.79 -1.82 -8.35
N GLU A 640 -21.43 -0.83 -9.18
CA GLU A 640 -22.38 -0.01 -9.96
C GLU A 640 -22.49 -0.44 -11.43
N PHE A 641 -21.74 -1.48 -11.85
CA PHE A 641 -21.82 -1.98 -13.22
C PHE A 641 -23.10 -2.76 -13.46
N PHE A 642 -23.52 -2.83 -14.74
CA PHE A 642 -24.59 -3.71 -15.16
C PHE A 642 -24.24 -4.42 -16.49
N LEU A 643 -24.92 -5.52 -16.75
CA LEU A 643 -24.85 -6.23 -18.02
C LEU A 643 -26.20 -6.09 -18.72
N PRO A 644 -26.28 -5.46 -19.91
CA PRO A 644 -27.51 -5.29 -20.66
C PRO A 644 -28.19 -6.64 -20.95
N SER A 645 -29.53 -6.65 -20.95
CA SER A 645 -30.32 -7.83 -21.27
C SER A 645 -29.96 -8.37 -22.67
N GLY A 646 -29.38 -9.55 -22.76
CA GLY A 646 -28.86 -10.16 -23.99
C GLY A 646 -27.38 -10.48 -23.99
N GLY A 647 -26.62 -10.02 -22.99
CA GLY A 647 -25.17 -10.28 -22.82
C GLY A 647 -24.85 -11.48 -21.95
N ALA A 648 -25.74 -12.42 -21.77
CA ALA A 648 -25.40 -13.69 -21.12
C ALA A 648 -24.41 -14.42 -22.04
N ALA A 649 -23.13 -14.43 -21.66
CA ALA A 649 -22.16 -15.36 -22.22
C ALA A 649 -22.75 -16.77 -22.04
N SER A 650 -23.10 -17.43 -23.14
CA SER A 650 -23.46 -18.82 -23.11
C SER A 650 -22.23 -19.62 -22.69
N ALA A 651 -22.07 -19.85 -21.39
CA ALA A 651 -21.20 -20.89 -20.89
C ALA A 651 -21.85 -22.23 -21.30
N THR A 652 -21.48 -22.70 -22.48
CA THR A 652 -21.74 -24.12 -22.84
C THR A 652 -20.79 -24.93 -21.93
N PRO A 653 -21.31 -25.81 -21.06
CA PRO A 653 -20.44 -26.74 -20.37
C PRO A 653 -19.84 -27.67 -21.43
N GLY A 654 -18.58 -27.51 -21.71
CA GLY A 654 -17.81 -28.49 -22.47
C GLY A 654 -17.76 -29.78 -21.67
N GLY A 655 -18.26 -30.88 -22.29
CA GLY A 655 -18.21 -32.24 -21.77
C GLY A 655 -16.81 -32.81 -21.65
#